data_fa780df6736b5ac0e65abb26c466cfac
#
_entry.id   fa780df6736b5ac0e65abb26c466cfac
#
_cell.length_a   1.000
_cell.length_b   1.000
_cell.length_c   1.000
_cell.angle_alpha   90.00
_cell.angle_beta   90.00
_cell.angle_gamma   90.00
#
_symmetry.space_group_name_H-M   'P 1'
#
loop_
_entity.id
_entity.type
_entity.pdbx_description
1 polymer ?
#
loop_
_entity_poly.entity_id
_entity_poly.type
_entity_poly.pdbx_seq_one_letter_code
_entity_poly.pdbx_strand_id
1 'polypeptide(L)'
;MGVVYRAYDEVLHRDVALKVVKKDACLDSSASQSLLHEARSSSSLAHPNICTIHEVGETDGELYIVMELVEGKSLRDMSAGAGLPPESVMRYGVQIASALARAHDRGIVHRDLKTANIVITSDGLVKVLDFGLAKKIGSAIFEATTRSFATLQDASSVSGTLPYMAPEILRGDTADYRTDLWALGVVLYEAASGRLPFEGRTGFEISSAILRELPNPLGPPVPPGLWAIIQRCLAKEPAQRYQRASEVQAALEAIQSGAIVAADTRADMSPPTTTILHSVRHAHVRKGDFLLLVGTTKGAFILRSNAQRSRWDIGGPYFHGHSVYAMAYDGRAGQHRIWASTQNYWGTLLRSSDDFGKSWTNPQQAPIRFPSDTGVSLKNIWQIALGRPEQPNVLYCGVEPAALFETSDAGETWSLVRGLFDHPHRPRWMPGNGGLALHTIVLDPADSQRMYVAISSGGVYRTSDGGCTWTAQNRGIRATFMPDKYPEFGQCVHKIALHSARPERLFLQNHRGIYRSDNCAENWIDIANGVPSDFGFPIVMHPHDPDCAYVVPVESEEFRCSCDGRLRVYRTRNAGTSWEPLSRGLPQKQAYETVLRDAMTADSYDPAGLYFGTRSGQLFGSQDEGKTWIKIHDSLPSIACVRTAVIDDGSIMPVRAPKESRPSSSASKSASASKSSSRQKSRRTTRR
;
A
#
# COMPACT_ATOMS: atom_id res chain seq x y z
N MET A 1 33.75 -20.25 -3.36
CA MET A 1 33.43 -20.78 -2.03
C MET A 1 34.64 -21.41 -1.41
N GLY A 2 34.80 -21.38 -0.07
CA GLY A 2 35.96 -21.97 0.62
C GLY A 2 35.80 -23.48 0.84
N VAL A 3 36.94 -24.14 1.17
CA VAL A 3 36.99 -25.54 1.60
C VAL A 3 37.06 -25.56 3.12
N VAL A 4 36.33 -26.48 3.75
CA VAL A 4 36.35 -26.67 5.21
C VAL A 4 37.12 -27.95 5.52
N TYR A 5 38.07 -27.84 6.39
CA TYR A 5 38.92 -28.93 6.85
C TYR A 5 38.65 -29.20 8.33
N ARG A 6 38.71 -30.47 8.76
CA ARG A 6 38.92 -30.77 10.16
C ARG A 6 40.38 -30.60 10.50
N ALA A 7 40.67 -29.81 11.50
CA ALA A 7 42.01 -29.50 11.97
C ALA A 7 42.14 -29.68 13.48
N TYR A 8 43.34 -29.80 13.98
CA TYR A 8 43.59 -29.92 15.40
C TYR A 8 44.35 -28.66 15.89
N ASP A 9 43.77 -28.02 16.89
CA ASP A 9 44.36 -26.88 17.60
C ASP A 9 45.38 -27.41 18.61
N GLU A 10 46.65 -27.37 18.26
CA GLU A 10 47.76 -27.88 19.11
C GLU A 10 47.94 -27.06 20.41
N VAL A 11 47.48 -25.83 20.45
CA VAL A 11 47.60 -24.96 21.62
C VAL A 11 46.54 -25.26 22.66
N LEU A 12 45.29 -25.42 22.21
CA LEU A 12 44.12 -25.65 23.08
C LEU A 12 43.73 -27.13 23.12
N HIS A 13 44.47 -28.00 22.42
CA HIS A 13 44.28 -29.46 22.38
C HIS A 13 42.83 -29.89 22.05
N ARG A 14 42.27 -29.33 20.96
CA ARG A 14 40.93 -29.60 20.49
C ARG A 14 40.80 -29.71 19.00
N ASP A 15 39.83 -30.45 18.52
CA ASP A 15 39.41 -30.44 17.12
C ASP A 15 38.67 -29.15 16.77
N VAL A 16 38.95 -28.58 15.59
CA VAL A 16 38.33 -27.38 15.08
C VAL A 16 37.98 -27.55 13.59
N ALA A 17 37.03 -26.77 13.11
CA ALA A 17 36.77 -26.62 11.69
C ALA A 17 37.58 -25.41 11.14
N LEU A 18 38.42 -25.66 10.13
CA LEU A 18 39.20 -24.64 9.45
C LEU A 18 38.62 -24.36 8.06
N LYS A 19 38.00 -23.20 7.87
CA LYS A 19 37.49 -22.78 6.57
C LYS A 19 38.48 -21.88 5.86
N VAL A 20 38.99 -22.33 4.71
CA VAL A 20 39.92 -21.58 3.85
C VAL A 20 39.12 -20.95 2.70
N VAL A 21 39.20 -19.64 2.57
CA VAL A 21 38.52 -18.88 1.51
C VAL A 21 39.49 -18.67 0.37
N LYS A 22 39.33 -19.38 -0.76
CA LYS A 22 40.19 -19.25 -1.93
C LYS A 22 40.06 -17.82 -2.53
N LYS A 23 41.21 -17.24 -2.87
CA LYS A 23 41.27 -16.04 -3.72
C LYS A 23 40.75 -16.40 -5.12
N ASP A 24 39.46 -16.15 -5.40
CA ASP A 24 39.08 -15.95 -6.79
C ASP A 24 39.75 -14.67 -7.28
N ALA A 25 40.34 -14.71 -8.46
CA ALA A 25 41.24 -13.70 -9.04
C ALA A 25 40.64 -12.28 -9.23
N CYS A 26 39.51 -11.98 -8.60
CA CYS A 26 38.73 -10.72 -8.71
C CYS A 26 38.43 -10.04 -7.37
N LEU A 27 39.01 -10.47 -6.24
CA LEU A 27 38.76 -9.81 -4.95
C LEU A 27 39.84 -8.73 -4.72
N ASP A 28 39.44 -7.46 -4.85
CA ASP A 28 40.24 -6.31 -4.42
C ASP A 28 40.59 -6.40 -2.92
N SER A 29 41.71 -5.79 -2.49
CA SER A 29 42.16 -5.74 -1.10
C SER A 29 41.09 -5.19 -0.14
N SER A 30 40.17 -4.35 -0.64
CA SER A 30 39.01 -3.82 0.10
C SER A 30 37.95 -4.91 0.45
N ALA A 31 37.86 -5.96 -0.35
CA ALA A 31 36.93 -7.09 -0.13
C ALA A 31 37.43 -8.02 0.98
N SER A 32 38.73 -8.28 1.03
CA SER A 32 39.37 -9.06 2.08
C SER A 32 39.25 -8.39 3.45
N GLN A 33 39.48 -7.08 3.52
CA GLN A 33 39.29 -6.30 4.76
C GLN A 33 37.82 -6.27 5.24
N SER A 34 36.85 -6.20 4.33
CA SER A 34 35.43 -6.25 4.67
C SER A 34 35.03 -7.61 5.23
N LEU A 35 35.51 -8.72 4.65
CA LEU A 35 35.29 -10.10 5.14
C LEU A 35 35.90 -10.30 6.53
N LEU A 36 37.13 -9.83 6.77
CA LEU A 36 37.79 -9.86 8.09
C LEU A 36 36.99 -9.07 9.13
N HIS A 37 36.47 -7.91 8.77
CA HIS A 37 35.65 -7.09 9.67
C HIS A 37 34.31 -7.79 10.03
N GLU A 38 33.65 -8.40 9.06
CA GLU A 38 32.39 -9.16 9.30
C GLU A 38 32.64 -10.42 10.13
N ALA A 39 33.68 -11.17 9.84
CA ALA A 39 34.04 -12.34 10.63
C ALA A 39 34.42 -11.97 12.08
N ARG A 40 35.13 -10.86 12.31
CA ARG A 40 35.40 -10.32 13.64
C ARG A 40 34.14 -9.86 14.36
N SER A 41 33.17 -9.27 13.65
CA SER A 41 31.90 -8.88 14.24
C SER A 41 31.10 -10.12 14.66
N SER A 42 31.12 -11.16 13.83
CA SER A 42 30.43 -12.43 14.12
C SER A 42 31.10 -13.23 15.23
N SER A 43 32.42 -13.11 15.45
CA SER A 43 33.12 -13.76 16.55
C SER A 43 32.68 -13.28 17.95
N SER A 44 32.03 -12.11 18.02
CA SER A 44 31.44 -11.58 19.27
C SER A 44 30.11 -12.22 19.65
N LEU A 45 29.54 -13.08 18.78
CA LEU A 45 28.27 -13.76 19.02
C LEU A 45 28.48 -15.02 19.87
N ALA A 46 28.16 -14.95 21.14
CA ALA A 46 28.08 -16.11 22.04
C ALA A 46 26.61 -16.53 22.21
N HIS A 47 26.23 -17.69 21.68
CA HIS A 47 24.90 -18.29 21.80
C HIS A 47 24.96 -19.80 21.56
N PRO A 48 24.22 -20.63 22.30
CA PRO A 48 24.27 -22.10 22.15
C PRO A 48 23.94 -22.56 20.75
N ASN A 49 23.06 -21.86 20.04
CA ASN A 49 22.63 -22.21 18.68
C ASN A 49 23.39 -21.47 17.55
N ILE A 50 24.51 -20.81 17.87
CA ILE A 50 25.39 -20.18 16.87
C ILE A 50 26.74 -20.92 16.92
N CYS A 51 27.30 -21.25 15.75
CA CYS A 51 28.64 -21.81 15.65
C CYS A 51 29.67 -20.77 16.10
N THR A 52 30.51 -21.12 17.08
CA THR A 52 31.49 -20.21 17.65
C THR A 52 32.67 -20.04 16.71
N ILE A 53 33.03 -18.79 16.36
CA ILE A 53 34.25 -18.46 15.65
C ILE A 53 35.36 -18.26 16.69
N HIS A 54 36.45 -19.03 16.56
CA HIS A 54 37.58 -18.99 17.48
C HIS A 54 38.64 -18.01 17.00
N GLU A 55 38.95 -18.00 15.71
CA GLU A 55 39.99 -17.15 15.15
C GLU A 55 39.68 -16.80 13.69
N VAL A 56 40.17 -15.65 13.26
CA VAL A 56 40.08 -15.21 11.86
C VAL A 56 41.45 -14.59 11.49
N GLY A 57 42.08 -15.11 10.45
CA GLY A 57 43.40 -14.66 10.02
C GLY A 57 43.59 -14.71 8.52
N GLU A 58 44.79 -14.30 8.11
CA GLU A 58 45.27 -14.39 6.73
C GLU A 58 46.69 -14.97 6.75
N THR A 59 46.94 -15.98 5.91
CA THR A 59 48.24 -16.56 5.70
C THR A 59 48.46 -16.80 4.20
N ASP A 60 49.62 -16.50 3.68
CA ASP A 60 50.00 -16.61 2.26
C ASP A 60 49.00 -15.93 1.31
N GLY A 61 48.31 -14.90 1.84
CA GLY A 61 47.26 -14.17 1.11
C GLY A 61 45.96 -14.95 0.95
N GLU A 62 45.74 -16.02 1.69
CA GLU A 62 44.47 -16.73 1.82
C GLU A 62 43.82 -16.43 3.20
N LEU A 63 42.57 -16.11 3.19
CA LEU A 63 41.79 -15.90 4.43
C LEU A 63 41.41 -17.23 5.02
N TYR A 64 41.58 -17.39 6.34
CA TYR A 64 41.07 -18.54 7.06
C TYR A 64 40.21 -18.15 8.26
N ILE A 65 39.28 -19.05 8.58
CA ILE A 65 38.39 -18.91 9.75
C ILE A 65 38.48 -20.23 10.52
N VAL A 66 38.89 -20.14 11.79
CA VAL A 66 38.85 -21.26 12.72
C VAL A 66 37.58 -21.19 13.54
N MET A 67 36.79 -22.25 13.55
CA MET A 67 35.55 -22.30 14.23
C MET A 67 35.30 -23.63 14.94
N GLU A 68 34.29 -23.66 15.77
CA GLU A 68 33.78 -24.86 16.45
C GLU A 68 33.54 -25.99 15.42
N LEU A 69 34.10 -27.17 15.67
CA LEU A 69 33.79 -28.36 14.89
C LEU A 69 32.45 -28.91 15.39
N VAL A 70 31.41 -28.74 14.59
CA VAL A 70 30.06 -29.22 14.91
C VAL A 70 29.86 -30.60 14.32
N GLU A 71 29.78 -31.61 15.18
CA GLU A 71 29.44 -32.99 14.77
C GLU A 71 27.92 -33.17 14.70
N GLY A 72 27.41 -33.49 13.49
CA GLY A 72 25.96 -33.60 13.26
C GLY A 72 25.62 -33.75 11.79
N LYS A 73 24.31 -33.67 11.48
CA LYS A 73 23.81 -33.72 10.11
C LYS A 73 23.22 -32.36 9.74
N SER A 74 23.39 -31.96 8.48
CA SER A 74 22.73 -30.74 8.02
C SER A 74 21.20 -30.93 8.04
N LEU A 75 20.47 -29.85 8.31
CA LEU A 75 19.01 -29.89 8.25
C LEU A 75 18.51 -30.26 6.84
N ARG A 76 19.29 -29.93 5.81
CA ARG A 76 19.05 -30.32 4.43
C ARG A 76 19.08 -31.85 4.24
N ASP A 77 20.10 -32.51 4.77
CA ASP A 77 20.24 -33.94 4.64
C ASP A 77 19.18 -34.71 5.46
N MET A 78 18.74 -34.10 6.55
CA MET A 78 17.69 -34.67 7.41
C MET A 78 16.28 -34.53 6.81
N SER A 79 16.01 -33.48 6.06
CA SER A 79 14.69 -33.20 5.46
C SER A 79 14.54 -33.72 4.04
N ALA A 80 15.61 -34.24 3.44
CA ALA A 80 15.61 -34.64 2.04
C ALA A 80 14.56 -35.76 1.76
N GLY A 81 13.64 -35.45 0.83
CA GLY A 81 12.65 -36.39 0.26
C GLY A 81 11.30 -36.46 0.95
N ALA A 82 11.22 -36.43 2.29
CA ALA A 82 9.95 -36.66 2.99
C ALA A 82 9.54 -35.57 4.01
N GLY A 83 10.42 -34.61 4.26
CA GLY A 83 10.24 -33.65 5.35
C GLY A 83 10.43 -34.28 6.74
N LEU A 84 10.41 -33.45 7.78
CA LEU A 84 10.54 -33.86 9.17
C LEU A 84 9.18 -33.86 9.88
N PRO A 85 9.02 -34.63 10.99
CA PRO A 85 7.84 -34.51 11.84
C PRO A 85 7.65 -33.09 12.32
N PRO A 86 6.39 -32.57 12.35
CA PRO A 86 6.09 -31.21 12.75
C PRO A 86 6.69 -30.75 14.08
N GLU A 87 6.73 -31.65 15.08
CA GLU A 87 7.32 -31.38 16.39
C GLU A 87 8.83 -31.09 16.28
N SER A 88 9.53 -31.82 15.40
CA SER A 88 10.95 -31.58 15.12
C SER A 88 11.17 -30.25 14.40
N VAL A 89 10.32 -29.94 13.40
CA VAL A 89 10.37 -28.65 12.68
C VAL A 89 10.18 -27.48 13.65
N MET A 90 9.19 -27.56 14.53
CA MET A 90 8.93 -26.53 15.53
C MET A 90 10.09 -26.40 16.52
N ARG A 91 10.59 -27.53 17.05
CA ARG A 91 11.72 -27.54 18.00
C ARG A 91 12.99 -26.93 17.41
N TYR A 92 13.32 -27.26 16.17
CA TYR A 92 14.48 -26.67 15.49
C TYR A 92 14.21 -25.21 15.11
N GLY A 93 13.00 -24.89 14.67
CA GLY A 93 12.59 -23.53 14.35
C GLY A 93 12.73 -22.55 15.52
N VAL A 94 12.36 -22.96 16.74
CA VAL A 94 12.55 -22.19 17.98
C VAL A 94 14.04 -21.87 18.18
N GLN A 95 14.91 -22.85 18.05
CA GLN A 95 16.35 -22.69 18.25
C GLN A 95 17.00 -21.80 17.18
N ILE A 96 16.59 -21.95 15.91
CA ILE A 96 17.06 -21.09 14.81
C ILE A 96 16.59 -19.65 15.03
N ALA A 97 15.32 -19.44 15.38
CA ALA A 97 14.77 -18.13 15.66
C ALA A 97 15.46 -17.45 16.85
N SER A 98 15.83 -18.22 17.90
CA SER A 98 16.62 -17.75 19.05
C SER A 98 18.02 -17.28 18.62
N ALA A 99 18.71 -18.03 17.75
CA ALA A 99 20.01 -17.68 17.20
C ALA A 99 19.94 -16.36 16.40
N LEU A 100 18.92 -16.25 15.52
CA LEU A 100 18.69 -15.04 14.73
C LEU A 100 18.36 -13.82 15.62
N ALA A 101 17.52 -14.00 16.64
CA ALA A 101 17.18 -12.92 17.57
C ALA A 101 18.45 -12.36 18.25
N ARG A 102 19.32 -13.26 18.71
CA ARG A 102 20.60 -12.87 19.34
C ARG A 102 21.52 -12.10 18.38
N ALA A 103 21.61 -12.51 17.12
CA ALA A 103 22.41 -11.83 16.11
C ALA A 103 21.83 -10.45 15.76
N HIS A 104 20.51 -10.38 15.54
CA HIS A 104 19.79 -9.14 15.21
C HIS A 104 19.90 -8.09 16.32
N ASP A 105 19.85 -8.48 17.60
CA ASP A 105 20.06 -7.60 18.76
C ASP A 105 21.46 -6.97 18.78
N ARG A 106 22.43 -7.59 18.07
CA ARG A 106 23.79 -7.06 17.88
C ARG A 106 24.00 -6.35 16.55
N GLY A 107 22.90 -6.15 15.78
CA GLY A 107 22.94 -5.52 14.45
C GLY A 107 23.54 -6.41 13.35
N ILE A 108 23.66 -7.73 13.60
CA ILE A 108 24.23 -8.68 12.65
C ILE A 108 23.10 -9.41 11.94
N VAL A 109 23.07 -9.32 10.59
CA VAL A 109 22.13 -10.02 9.70
C VAL A 109 22.86 -11.20 9.05
N HIS A 110 22.23 -12.37 9.01
CA HIS A 110 22.85 -13.61 8.50
C HIS A 110 23.08 -13.59 6.99
N ARG A 111 22.07 -13.20 6.21
CA ARG A 111 22.04 -13.01 4.74
C ARG A 111 22.20 -14.26 3.87
N ASP A 112 22.60 -15.40 4.42
CA ASP A 112 22.71 -16.68 3.70
C ASP A 112 22.15 -17.84 4.54
N LEU A 113 21.02 -17.61 5.23
CA LEU A 113 20.35 -18.66 5.98
C LEU A 113 19.72 -19.65 5.01
N LYS A 114 20.09 -20.94 5.17
CA LYS A 114 19.56 -22.07 4.38
C LYS A 114 19.73 -23.36 5.13
N THR A 115 19.02 -24.40 4.78
CA THR A 115 19.05 -25.71 5.47
C THR A 115 20.44 -26.36 5.49
N ALA A 116 21.29 -26.06 4.48
CA ALA A 116 22.67 -26.53 4.43
C ALA A 116 23.59 -25.82 5.46
N ASN A 117 23.24 -24.63 5.94
CA ASN A 117 24.01 -23.88 6.95
C ASN A 117 23.47 -24.08 8.38
N ILE A 118 22.63 -25.10 8.57
CA ILE A 118 22.07 -25.47 9.87
C ILE A 118 22.43 -26.91 10.14
N VAL A 119 23.19 -27.17 11.21
CA VAL A 119 23.59 -28.52 11.64
C VAL A 119 22.82 -28.88 12.90
N ILE A 120 22.32 -30.10 12.92
CA ILE A 120 21.65 -30.69 14.07
C ILE A 120 22.59 -31.76 14.66
N THR A 121 22.99 -31.57 15.90
CA THR A 121 23.83 -32.53 16.65
C THR A 121 23.05 -33.76 17.06
N SER A 122 23.73 -34.82 17.51
CA SER A 122 23.12 -36.08 17.92
C SER A 122 22.14 -35.97 19.11
N ASP A 123 22.34 -34.93 19.95
CA ASP A 123 21.48 -34.59 21.10
C ASP A 123 20.33 -33.62 20.73
N GLY A 124 20.22 -33.22 19.43
CA GLY A 124 19.15 -32.41 18.91
C GLY A 124 19.37 -30.89 19.10
N LEU A 125 20.61 -30.49 19.40
CA LEU A 125 20.96 -29.06 19.44
C LEU A 125 21.17 -28.52 18.01
N VAL A 126 20.59 -27.37 17.73
CA VAL A 126 20.79 -26.65 16.46
C VAL A 126 22.07 -25.79 16.54
N LYS A 127 22.87 -25.83 15.51
CA LYS A 127 23.98 -24.92 15.28
C LYS A 127 23.83 -24.22 13.93
N VAL A 128 23.63 -22.91 13.95
CA VAL A 128 23.60 -22.07 12.75
C VAL A 128 25.01 -21.65 12.40
N LEU A 129 25.44 -21.93 11.17
CA LEU A 129 26.77 -21.69 10.64
C LEU A 129 26.81 -20.40 9.82
N ASP A 130 28.01 -19.83 9.62
CA ASP A 130 28.33 -18.82 8.60
C ASP A 130 27.55 -17.48 8.71
N PHE A 131 27.37 -16.94 9.91
CA PHE A 131 26.81 -15.59 10.08
C PHE A 131 27.66 -14.51 9.41
N GLY A 132 27.05 -13.67 8.59
CA GLY A 132 27.61 -12.40 8.09
C GLY A 132 28.68 -12.50 6.99
N LEU A 133 29.03 -13.69 6.49
CA LEU A 133 30.14 -13.85 5.52
C LEU A 133 29.75 -13.56 4.06
N ALA A 134 28.50 -13.16 3.76
CA ALA A 134 27.93 -13.15 2.41
C ALA A 134 27.81 -11.75 1.74
N LYS A 135 28.33 -10.66 2.33
CA LYS A 135 28.04 -9.26 1.91
C LYS A 135 28.43 -8.88 0.48
N LYS A 136 29.41 -9.54 -0.14
CA LYS A 136 29.87 -9.20 -1.51
C LYS A 136 29.43 -10.17 -2.60
N ILE A 137 28.96 -11.37 -2.26
CA ILE A 137 28.49 -12.32 -3.27
C ILE A 137 27.16 -11.85 -3.89
N GLY A 138 26.30 -11.18 -3.10
CA GLY A 138 25.04 -10.62 -3.58
C GLY A 138 25.21 -9.45 -4.56
N SER A 139 26.15 -8.54 -4.35
CA SER A 139 26.39 -7.40 -5.27
C SER A 139 27.05 -7.84 -6.59
N ALA A 140 27.99 -8.78 -6.54
CA ALA A 140 28.63 -9.31 -7.75
C ALA A 140 27.68 -10.16 -8.59
N ILE A 141 26.79 -10.92 -7.97
CA ILE A 141 25.73 -11.69 -8.66
C ILE A 141 24.71 -10.74 -9.26
N PHE A 142 24.32 -9.67 -8.54
CA PHE A 142 23.38 -8.66 -9.03
C PHE A 142 23.96 -7.87 -10.21
N GLU A 143 25.24 -7.46 -10.16
CA GLU A 143 25.93 -6.81 -11.28
C GLU A 143 26.15 -7.75 -12.48
N ALA A 144 26.41 -9.03 -12.25
CA ALA A 144 26.48 -10.03 -13.31
C ALA A 144 25.10 -10.33 -13.91
N THR A 145 24.03 -10.34 -13.10
CA THR A 145 22.66 -10.58 -13.55
C THR A 145 22.10 -9.39 -14.33
N THR A 146 22.44 -8.15 -13.97
CA THR A 146 22.04 -6.96 -14.73
C THR A 146 22.81 -6.77 -16.02
N ARG A 147 24.03 -7.31 -16.15
CA ARG A 147 24.83 -7.23 -17.38
C ARG A 147 24.55 -8.34 -18.40
N SER A 148 23.92 -9.44 -18.02
CA SER A 148 23.74 -10.59 -18.93
C SER A 148 22.47 -11.38 -18.67
N PHE A 149 21.32 -10.83 -19.01
CA PHE A 149 20.06 -11.59 -19.18
C PHE A 149 20.16 -12.71 -20.26
N ALA A 150 21.24 -12.73 -21.04
CA ALA A 150 21.44 -13.66 -22.15
C ALA A 150 22.33 -14.89 -21.84
N THR A 151 23.00 -14.95 -20.67
CA THR A 151 24.02 -16.00 -20.40
C THR A 151 23.75 -16.85 -19.14
N LEU A 152 22.53 -16.88 -18.63
CA LEU A 152 22.15 -17.71 -17.45
C LEU A 152 21.91 -19.21 -17.78
N GLN A 153 22.36 -19.69 -18.93
CA GLN A 153 22.26 -21.12 -19.29
C GLN A 153 23.34 -22.02 -18.66
N ASP A 154 24.44 -21.45 -18.11
CA ASP A 154 25.58 -22.23 -17.60
C ASP A 154 25.98 -21.95 -16.14
N ALA A 155 25.05 -21.57 -15.25
CA ALA A 155 25.38 -21.27 -13.86
C ALA A 155 25.08 -22.43 -12.90
N SER A 156 25.82 -23.52 -12.98
CA SER A 156 25.80 -24.62 -12.00
C SER A 156 26.34 -24.23 -10.60
N SER A 157 26.98 -23.06 -10.45
CA SER A 157 27.52 -22.56 -9.17
C SER A 157 26.63 -21.58 -8.40
N VAL A 158 25.56 -21.02 -9.03
CA VAL A 158 24.60 -20.07 -8.39
C VAL A 158 23.39 -20.80 -7.79
N SER A 159 23.26 -22.09 -8.04
CA SER A 159 22.09 -22.94 -7.80
C SER A 159 21.67 -23.11 -6.33
N GLY A 160 22.55 -22.91 -5.34
CA GLY A 160 22.26 -23.30 -3.94
C GLY A 160 21.61 -22.22 -3.05
N THR A 161 21.76 -20.94 -3.36
CA THR A 161 21.31 -19.84 -2.48
C THR A 161 20.07 -19.10 -3.01
N LEU A 162 19.88 -19.08 -4.33
CA LEU A 162 18.76 -18.37 -4.97
C LEU A 162 17.37 -18.72 -4.41
N PRO A 163 17.03 -19.98 -4.10
CA PRO A 163 15.70 -20.32 -3.57
C PRO A 163 15.38 -19.73 -2.19
N TYR A 164 16.41 -19.28 -1.43
CA TYR A 164 16.24 -18.68 -0.10
C TYR A 164 16.28 -17.14 -0.13
N MET A 165 16.58 -16.56 -1.30
CA MET A 165 16.61 -15.10 -1.44
C MET A 165 15.25 -14.47 -1.20
N ALA A 166 15.26 -13.38 -0.45
CA ALA A 166 14.05 -12.62 -0.20
C ALA A 166 13.66 -11.75 -1.41
N PRO A 167 12.36 -11.48 -1.62
CA PRO A 167 11.88 -10.66 -2.74
C PRO A 167 12.54 -9.28 -2.85
N GLU A 168 12.78 -8.62 -1.72
CA GLU A 168 13.46 -7.31 -1.67
C GLU A 168 14.88 -7.38 -2.23
N ILE A 169 15.61 -8.47 -1.97
CA ILE A 169 16.98 -8.65 -2.50
C ILE A 169 16.94 -8.84 -4.03
N LEU A 170 15.97 -9.59 -4.52
CA LEU A 170 15.77 -9.77 -5.97
C LEU A 170 15.30 -8.48 -6.67
N ARG A 171 14.69 -7.54 -5.93
CA ARG A 171 14.34 -6.19 -6.43
C ARG A 171 15.48 -5.19 -6.37
N GLY A 172 16.61 -5.54 -5.72
CA GLY A 172 17.77 -4.65 -5.52
C GLY A 172 17.70 -3.77 -4.28
N ASP A 173 16.77 -4.03 -3.37
CA ASP A 173 16.64 -3.33 -2.11
C ASP A 173 17.72 -3.79 -1.11
N THR A 174 17.93 -3.00 -0.05
CA THR A 174 18.90 -3.33 0.99
C THR A 174 18.37 -4.41 1.94
N ALA A 175 19.21 -5.40 2.25
CA ALA A 175 18.90 -6.43 3.24
C ALA A 175 18.82 -5.85 4.66
N ASP A 176 17.79 -6.20 5.40
CA ASP A 176 17.68 -5.99 6.84
C ASP A 176 17.39 -7.33 7.56
N TYR A 177 17.15 -7.29 8.86
CA TYR A 177 16.86 -8.50 9.67
C TYR A 177 15.61 -9.27 9.19
N ARG A 178 14.68 -8.63 8.45
CA ARG A 178 13.48 -9.28 7.91
C ARG A 178 13.78 -10.14 6.68
N THR A 179 14.93 -9.94 6.06
CA THR A 179 15.47 -10.82 5.02
C THR A 179 15.78 -12.20 5.60
N ASP A 180 16.37 -12.27 6.81
CA ASP A 180 16.60 -13.54 7.49
C ASP A 180 15.30 -14.24 7.93
N LEU A 181 14.24 -13.46 8.26
CA LEU A 181 12.93 -14.01 8.59
C LEU A 181 12.23 -14.65 7.37
N TRP A 182 12.44 -14.10 6.17
CA TRP A 182 12.05 -14.76 4.93
C TRP A 182 12.80 -16.09 4.76
N ALA A 183 14.12 -16.07 4.88
CA ALA A 183 14.94 -17.27 4.74
C ALA A 183 14.57 -18.35 5.79
N LEU A 184 14.24 -17.94 7.04
CA LEU A 184 13.70 -18.83 8.06
C LEU A 184 12.37 -19.46 7.60
N GLY A 185 11.48 -18.70 6.97
CA GLY A 185 10.24 -19.21 6.39
C GLY A 185 10.50 -20.28 5.33
N VAL A 186 11.49 -20.09 4.45
CA VAL A 186 11.90 -21.09 3.45
C VAL A 186 12.48 -22.34 4.14
N VAL A 187 13.34 -22.15 5.15
CA VAL A 187 13.92 -23.25 5.94
C VAL A 187 12.84 -24.09 6.63
N LEU A 188 11.88 -23.46 7.28
CA LEU A 188 10.78 -24.17 7.94
C LEU A 188 9.88 -24.92 6.95
N TYR A 189 9.60 -24.31 5.80
CA TYR A 189 8.84 -24.92 4.71
C TYR A 189 9.55 -26.18 4.19
N GLU A 190 10.85 -26.05 3.84
CA GLU A 190 11.67 -27.15 3.33
C GLU A 190 11.81 -28.25 4.38
N ALA A 191 12.06 -27.91 5.65
CA ALA A 191 12.13 -28.87 6.74
C ALA A 191 10.82 -29.63 6.93
N ALA A 192 9.66 -29.00 6.73
CA ALA A 192 8.35 -29.61 6.92
C ALA A 192 7.89 -30.47 5.73
N SER A 193 8.34 -30.15 4.51
CA SER A 193 7.84 -30.79 3.27
C SER A 193 8.89 -31.59 2.50
N GLY A 194 10.17 -31.38 2.77
CA GLY A 194 11.28 -31.93 1.97
C GLY A 194 11.42 -31.25 0.60
N ARG A 195 10.71 -30.15 0.35
CA ARG A 195 10.70 -29.39 -0.92
C ARG A 195 10.84 -27.90 -0.66
N LEU A 196 11.27 -27.16 -1.67
CA LEU A 196 11.32 -25.71 -1.62
C LEU A 196 9.93 -25.10 -1.85
N PRO A 197 9.60 -23.93 -1.25
CA PRO A 197 8.30 -23.28 -1.42
C PRO A 197 8.11 -22.67 -2.82
N PHE A 198 9.20 -22.40 -3.53
CA PHE A 198 9.22 -21.83 -4.88
C PHE A 198 10.16 -22.64 -5.75
N GLU A 199 9.63 -23.19 -6.83
CA GLU A 199 10.35 -24.09 -7.74
C GLU A 199 10.38 -23.50 -9.16
N GLY A 200 11.35 -23.90 -9.96
CA GLY A 200 11.51 -23.51 -11.36
C GLY A 200 12.68 -24.27 -11.99
N ARG A 201 12.67 -24.42 -13.31
CA ARG A 201 13.72 -25.09 -14.08
C ARG A 201 14.93 -24.19 -14.31
N THR A 202 14.73 -22.89 -14.24
CA THR A 202 15.75 -21.85 -14.46
C THR A 202 15.80 -20.87 -13.29
N GLY A 203 16.93 -20.18 -13.10
CA GLY A 203 17.05 -19.15 -12.08
C GLY A 203 16.02 -18.01 -12.28
N PHE A 204 15.65 -17.74 -13.52
CA PHE A 204 14.60 -16.77 -13.85
C PHE A 204 13.21 -17.22 -13.37
N GLU A 205 12.84 -18.47 -13.60
CA GLU A 205 11.58 -19.04 -13.14
C GLU A 205 11.51 -19.02 -11.60
N ILE A 206 12.58 -19.44 -10.91
CA ILE A 206 12.67 -19.40 -9.44
C ILE A 206 12.52 -17.96 -8.94
N SER A 207 13.24 -16.99 -9.53
CA SER A 207 13.15 -15.58 -9.15
C SER A 207 11.75 -15.02 -9.40
N SER A 208 11.11 -15.39 -10.51
CA SER A 208 9.73 -15.01 -10.83
C SER A 208 8.74 -15.58 -9.81
N ALA A 209 8.89 -16.85 -9.44
CA ALA A 209 8.06 -17.50 -8.43
C ALA A 209 8.23 -16.84 -7.04
N ILE A 210 9.48 -16.56 -6.61
CA ILE A 210 9.76 -15.83 -5.37
C ILE A 210 9.10 -14.45 -5.35
N LEU A 211 9.13 -13.73 -6.46
CA LEU A 211 8.59 -12.38 -6.55
C LEU A 211 7.05 -12.35 -6.64
N ARG A 212 6.42 -13.37 -7.25
CA ARG A 212 5.02 -13.29 -7.70
C ARG A 212 4.11 -14.38 -7.16
N GLU A 213 4.62 -15.60 -6.90
CA GLU A 213 3.81 -16.74 -6.55
C GLU A 213 3.66 -16.90 -5.02
N LEU A 214 2.57 -17.52 -4.61
CA LEU A 214 2.40 -17.95 -3.22
C LEU A 214 3.04 -19.32 -3.03
N PRO A 215 3.57 -19.63 -1.84
CA PRO A 215 4.05 -20.97 -1.55
C PRO A 215 2.87 -21.96 -1.58
N ASN A 216 3.10 -23.16 -2.11
CA ASN A 216 2.08 -24.20 -2.12
C ASN A 216 1.65 -24.55 -0.67
N PRO A 217 0.34 -24.70 -0.42
CA PRO A 217 -0.13 -25.04 0.92
C PRO A 217 0.46 -26.36 1.41
N LEU A 218 0.90 -26.39 2.68
CA LEU A 218 1.30 -27.61 3.35
C LEU A 218 0.05 -28.25 3.98
N GLY A 219 -0.30 -29.43 3.47
CA GLY A 219 -1.40 -30.24 4.02
C GLY A 219 -0.97 -31.07 5.24
N PRO A 220 -1.88 -31.93 5.76
CA PRO A 220 -1.53 -32.87 6.82
C PRO A 220 -0.27 -33.71 6.48
N PRO A 221 0.64 -33.95 7.44
CA PRO A 221 0.46 -33.79 8.89
C PRO A 221 0.86 -32.43 9.47
N VAL A 222 1.16 -31.38 8.66
CA VAL A 222 1.61 -30.07 9.14
C VAL A 222 0.46 -29.32 9.85
N PRO A 223 0.62 -28.96 11.14
CA PRO A 223 -0.42 -28.25 11.87
C PRO A 223 -0.74 -26.88 11.24
N PRO A 224 -2.02 -26.45 11.21
CA PRO A 224 -2.42 -25.16 10.66
C PRO A 224 -1.66 -23.97 11.28
N GLY A 225 -1.36 -24.02 12.57
CA GLY A 225 -0.58 -22.99 13.26
C GLY A 225 0.86 -22.86 12.73
N LEU A 226 1.55 -24.00 12.50
CA LEU A 226 2.89 -23.98 11.91
C LEU A 226 2.86 -23.44 10.48
N TRP A 227 1.87 -23.85 9.69
CA TRP A 227 1.67 -23.32 8.35
C TRP A 227 1.45 -21.81 8.35
N ALA A 228 0.63 -21.29 9.27
CA ALA A 228 0.40 -19.85 9.40
C ALA A 228 1.68 -19.06 9.73
N ILE A 229 2.58 -19.61 10.56
CA ILE A 229 3.89 -19.00 10.85
C ILE A 229 4.76 -18.96 9.59
N ILE A 230 4.86 -20.08 8.88
CA ILE A 230 5.63 -20.20 7.64
C ILE A 230 5.13 -19.18 6.61
N GLN A 231 3.82 -19.12 6.40
CA GLN A 231 3.20 -18.18 5.47
C GLN A 231 3.52 -16.71 5.82
N ARG A 232 3.46 -16.36 7.10
CA ARG A 232 3.78 -15.00 7.54
C ARG A 232 5.25 -14.65 7.33
N CYS A 233 6.16 -15.60 7.54
CA CYS A 233 7.58 -15.42 7.19
C CYS A 233 7.78 -15.21 5.68
N LEU A 234 7.00 -15.94 4.84
CA LEU A 234 7.05 -15.90 3.38
C LEU A 234 6.18 -14.80 2.75
N ALA A 235 5.74 -13.80 3.52
CA ALA A 235 5.07 -12.62 2.97
C ALA A 235 6.03 -11.82 2.08
N LYS A 236 5.57 -11.42 0.88
CA LYS A 236 6.44 -10.77 -0.13
C LYS A 236 6.97 -9.42 0.34
N GLU A 237 6.14 -8.67 1.06
CA GLU A 237 6.54 -7.37 1.61
C GLU A 237 7.11 -7.53 3.02
N PRO A 238 8.32 -7.05 3.31
CA PRO A 238 8.99 -7.19 4.60
C PRO A 238 8.15 -6.68 5.78
N ALA A 239 7.35 -5.63 5.57
CA ALA A 239 6.47 -5.08 6.60
C ALA A 239 5.33 -6.02 7.02
N GLN A 240 5.00 -7.02 6.21
CA GLN A 240 3.94 -8.01 6.48
C GLN A 240 4.47 -9.24 7.22
N ARG A 241 5.79 -9.42 7.27
CA ARG A 241 6.43 -10.51 8.02
C ARG A 241 6.40 -10.24 9.52
N TYR A 242 6.88 -11.17 10.31
CA TYR A 242 7.31 -10.85 11.66
C TYR A 242 8.36 -9.74 11.62
N GLN A 243 8.37 -8.88 12.64
CA GLN A 243 9.31 -7.76 12.68
C GLN A 243 10.54 -8.08 13.53
N ARG A 244 10.52 -9.19 14.28
CA ARG A 244 11.66 -9.68 15.08
C ARG A 244 11.68 -11.20 15.07
N ALA A 245 12.87 -11.79 15.12
CA ALA A 245 13.03 -13.24 15.20
C ALA A 245 12.46 -13.80 16.51
N SER A 246 12.50 -13.04 17.61
CA SER A 246 11.87 -13.39 18.88
C SER A 246 10.35 -13.56 18.79
N GLU A 247 9.67 -12.86 17.87
CA GLU A 247 8.24 -13.05 17.64
C GLU A 247 7.96 -14.40 16.97
N VAL A 248 8.82 -14.84 16.04
CA VAL A 248 8.73 -16.18 15.42
C VAL A 248 8.98 -17.26 16.47
N GLN A 249 10.01 -17.07 17.31
CA GLN A 249 10.31 -17.98 18.41
C GLN A 249 9.09 -18.16 19.32
N ALA A 250 8.53 -17.07 19.83
CA ALA A 250 7.37 -17.11 20.73
C ALA A 250 6.14 -17.76 20.06
N ALA A 251 5.92 -17.52 18.76
CA ALA A 251 4.82 -18.14 18.03
C ALA A 251 4.97 -19.64 17.89
N LEU A 252 6.19 -20.14 17.63
CA LEU A 252 6.49 -21.57 17.56
C LEU A 252 6.36 -22.25 18.94
N GLU A 253 6.87 -21.62 20.01
CA GLU A 253 6.75 -22.09 21.40
C GLU A 253 5.30 -22.19 21.86
N ALA A 254 4.46 -21.22 21.46
CA ALA A 254 3.03 -21.24 21.77
C ALA A 254 2.31 -22.45 21.17
N ILE A 255 2.69 -22.89 19.97
CA ILE A 255 2.12 -24.09 19.36
C ILE A 255 2.61 -25.36 20.11
N GLN A 256 3.90 -25.41 20.44
CA GLN A 256 4.49 -26.56 21.15
C GLN A 256 3.89 -26.76 22.54
N SER A 257 3.58 -25.68 23.27
CA SER A 257 2.98 -25.75 24.60
C SER A 257 1.50 -26.10 24.62
N GLY A 258 0.88 -26.33 23.44
CA GLY A 258 -0.55 -26.64 23.35
C GLY A 258 -1.47 -25.45 23.60
N ALA A 259 -0.92 -24.24 23.76
CA ALA A 259 -1.71 -23.02 23.94
C ALA A 259 -2.59 -22.66 22.72
N ILE A 260 -2.41 -23.36 21.59
CA ILE A 260 -3.18 -23.16 20.33
C ILE A 260 -3.86 -24.46 19.86
N VAL A 261 -3.83 -25.57 20.59
CA VAL A 261 -4.41 -26.86 20.17
C VAL A 261 -5.85 -27.07 20.70
N ALA A 262 -6.64 -26.03 20.83
CA ALA A 262 -8.07 -26.17 21.05
C ALA A 262 -8.89 -25.61 19.87
N ALA A 263 -8.56 -26.05 18.66
CA ALA A 263 -9.45 -25.87 17.52
C ALA A 263 -9.16 -26.97 16.48
N ASP A 264 -9.48 -28.21 16.78
CA ASP A 264 -10.21 -29.07 15.85
C ASP A 264 -10.48 -30.45 16.46
N THR A 265 -11.65 -30.85 16.40
CA THR A 265 -12.35 -32.13 16.24
C THR A 265 -13.49 -32.29 17.23
N ARG A 266 -14.60 -31.64 16.88
CA ARG A 266 -15.94 -32.27 16.93
C ARG A 266 -16.93 -31.27 16.36
N ALA A 267 -17.60 -31.68 15.31
CA ALA A 267 -18.82 -31.06 14.85
C ALA A 267 -19.81 -31.05 16.02
N ASP A 268 -20.00 -29.88 16.61
CA ASP A 268 -21.24 -29.45 17.19
C ASP A 268 -21.30 -27.94 17.21
N MET A 269 -22.39 -27.40 16.73
CA MET A 269 -22.62 -26.01 16.41
C MET A 269 -22.81 -25.17 17.67
N SER A 270 -21.72 -24.63 18.20
CA SER A 270 -21.77 -23.39 19.01
C SER A 270 -20.35 -22.81 19.09
N PRO A 271 -20.12 -21.55 18.78
CA PRO A 271 -18.79 -20.96 18.80
C PRO A 271 -18.28 -20.85 20.23
N PRO A 272 -17.03 -21.28 20.54
CA PRO A 272 -16.44 -21.03 21.85
C PRO A 272 -16.14 -19.54 21.99
N THR A 273 -16.83 -18.91 22.88
CA THR A 273 -16.64 -17.54 23.33
C THR A 273 -15.45 -17.49 24.27
N THR A 274 -14.28 -17.16 23.76
CA THR A 274 -13.25 -16.39 24.50
C THR A 274 -12.23 -15.86 23.49
N THR A 275 -12.69 -15.16 22.51
CA THR A 275 -11.96 -14.09 21.86
C THR A 275 -11.91 -12.99 22.92
N ILE A 276 -10.73 -12.42 23.19
CA ILE A 276 -10.70 -11.06 23.69
C ILE A 276 -11.31 -10.24 22.55
N LEU A 277 -12.62 -10.19 22.54
CA LEU A 277 -13.41 -9.24 21.78
C LEU A 277 -13.01 -7.88 22.35
N HIS A 278 -12.03 -7.22 21.72
CA HIS A 278 -12.15 -5.79 21.68
C HIS A 278 -13.53 -5.54 21.07
N SER A 279 -14.51 -5.28 21.93
CA SER A 279 -15.85 -4.93 21.49
C SER A 279 -15.67 -3.77 20.53
N VAL A 280 -15.95 -4.03 19.24
CA VAL A 280 -15.90 -2.97 18.23
C VAL A 280 -16.84 -1.88 18.72
N ARG A 281 -16.30 -0.73 19.04
CA ARG A 281 -17.14 0.41 19.45
C ARG A 281 -17.90 0.88 18.23
N HIS A 282 -19.23 0.80 18.30
CA HIS A 282 -20.10 1.28 17.23
C HIS A 282 -20.50 2.74 17.50
N ALA A 283 -20.37 3.58 16.49
CA ALA A 283 -20.90 4.93 16.55
C ALA A 283 -22.43 4.89 16.54
N HIS A 284 -23.09 5.59 17.49
CA HIS A 284 -24.54 5.72 17.52
C HIS A 284 -24.99 6.78 16.51
N VAL A 285 -25.30 6.36 15.30
CA VAL A 285 -25.69 7.24 14.19
C VAL A 285 -27.19 7.57 14.27
N ARG A 286 -27.53 8.85 14.06
CA ARG A 286 -28.89 9.40 14.06
C ARG A 286 -29.10 10.24 12.80
N LYS A 287 -30.36 10.50 12.46
CA LYS A 287 -30.73 11.48 11.44
C LYS A 287 -30.11 12.84 11.74
N GLY A 288 -29.57 13.49 10.70
CA GLY A 288 -28.86 14.77 10.80
C GLY A 288 -27.41 14.66 11.26
N ASP A 289 -26.93 13.44 11.52
CA ASP A 289 -25.51 13.22 11.83
C ASP A 289 -24.64 13.32 10.58
N PHE A 290 -23.40 13.69 10.82
CA PHE A 290 -22.34 13.72 9.82
C PHE A 290 -21.34 12.58 10.08
N LEU A 291 -20.97 11.86 9.04
CA LEU A 291 -20.01 10.76 9.13
C LEU A 291 -18.77 11.02 8.30
N LEU A 292 -17.62 10.61 8.85
CA LEU A 292 -16.40 10.34 8.09
C LEU A 292 -16.15 8.83 8.06
N LEU A 293 -16.09 8.27 6.88
CA LEU A 293 -15.68 6.90 6.63
C LEU A 293 -14.18 6.91 6.33
N VAL A 294 -13.40 6.26 7.17
CA VAL A 294 -11.93 6.27 7.09
C VAL A 294 -11.43 4.85 6.88
N GLY A 295 -10.90 4.58 5.69
CA GLY A 295 -10.23 3.33 5.37
C GLY A 295 -8.73 3.45 5.64
N THR A 296 -8.17 2.43 6.30
CA THR A 296 -6.75 2.39 6.67
C THR A 296 -6.09 1.06 6.26
N THR A 297 -4.78 0.97 6.43
CA THR A 297 -4.04 -0.27 6.19
C THR A 297 -4.28 -1.38 7.24
N LYS A 298 -5.07 -1.11 8.30
CA LYS A 298 -5.33 -2.05 9.41
C LYS A 298 -6.80 -2.12 9.83
N GLY A 299 -7.70 -1.68 8.98
CA GLY A 299 -9.15 -1.68 9.22
C GLY A 299 -9.83 -0.41 8.78
N ALA A 300 -11.13 -0.33 8.99
CA ALA A 300 -11.94 0.85 8.74
C ALA A 300 -12.41 1.48 10.04
N PHE A 301 -12.68 2.79 9.99
CA PHE A 301 -13.27 3.55 11.09
C PHE A 301 -14.44 4.37 10.57
N ILE A 302 -15.47 4.51 11.39
CA ILE A 302 -16.62 5.38 11.14
C ILE A 302 -16.61 6.42 12.25
N LEU A 303 -16.29 7.67 11.91
CA LEU A 303 -16.34 8.77 12.84
C LEU A 303 -17.69 9.51 12.66
N ARG A 304 -18.40 9.69 13.74
CA ARG A 304 -19.68 10.40 13.77
C ARG A 304 -19.49 11.79 14.38
N SER A 305 -20.13 12.77 13.81
CA SER A 305 -20.28 14.12 14.37
C SER A 305 -21.72 14.63 14.21
N ASN A 306 -22.01 15.75 14.85
CA ASN A 306 -23.23 16.51 14.58
C ASN A 306 -23.09 17.36 13.30
N ALA A 307 -24.17 18.03 12.88
CA ALA A 307 -24.15 18.94 11.73
C ALA A 307 -23.13 20.09 11.87
N GLN A 308 -22.78 20.48 13.10
CA GLN A 308 -21.73 21.48 13.35
C GLN A 308 -20.30 20.89 13.22
N ARG A 309 -20.15 19.57 13.07
CA ARG A 309 -18.85 18.89 12.86
C ARG A 309 -17.80 19.20 13.94
N SER A 310 -18.26 19.51 15.18
CA SER A 310 -17.45 20.05 16.27
C SER A 310 -16.98 19.00 17.28
N ARG A 311 -17.66 17.85 17.36
CA ARG A 311 -17.34 16.75 18.27
C ARG A 311 -17.38 15.43 17.52
N TRP A 312 -16.41 14.59 17.76
CA TRP A 312 -16.24 13.34 17.05
C TRP A 312 -16.34 12.14 17.99
N ASP A 313 -17.18 11.19 17.62
CA ASP A 313 -17.26 9.87 18.23
C ASP A 313 -16.75 8.85 17.21
N ILE A 314 -15.82 7.98 17.62
CA ILE A 314 -15.15 7.04 16.74
C ILE A 314 -15.65 5.62 16.98
N GLY A 315 -16.11 4.97 15.92
CA GLY A 315 -16.41 3.55 15.84
C GLY A 315 -15.33 2.80 15.05
N GLY A 316 -15.05 1.57 15.44
CA GLY A 316 -14.04 0.73 14.82
C GLY A 316 -12.87 0.36 15.77
N PRO A 317 -11.76 -0.22 15.27
CA PRO A 317 -11.58 -0.62 13.87
C PRO A 317 -12.51 -1.77 13.44
N TYR A 318 -13.17 -1.60 12.31
CA TYR A 318 -13.83 -2.69 11.61
C TYR A 318 -12.80 -3.42 10.75
N PHE A 319 -12.98 -4.72 10.51
CA PHE A 319 -12.06 -5.52 9.68
C PHE A 319 -10.61 -5.50 10.18
N HIS A 320 -10.39 -5.84 11.43
CA HIS A 320 -9.06 -5.86 12.06
C HIS A 320 -8.00 -6.54 11.18
N GLY A 321 -6.90 -5.83 10.93
CA GLY A 321 -5.79 -6.32 10.15
C GLY A 321 -5.98 -6.29 8.63
N HIS A 322 -7.16 -5.98 8.11
CA HIS A 322 -7.41 -5.82 6.68
C HIS A 322 -7.06 -4.41 6.21
N SER A 323 -6.50 -4.29 5.02
CA SER A 323 -6.40 -2.99 4.34
C SER A 323 -7.74 -2.61 3.73
N VAL A 324 -8.15 -1.35 3.90
CA VAL A 324 -9.39 -0.79 3.35
C VAL A 324 -9.03 0.41 2.49
N TYR A 325 -8.99 0.21 1.16
CA TYR A 325 -8.59 1.25 0.20
C TYR A 325 -9.73 2.08 -0.33
N ALA A 326 -10.96 1.54 -0.34
CA ALA A 326 -12.13 2.24 -0.81
C ALA A 326 -13.32 2.03 0.13
N MET A 327 -14.04 3.13 0.39
CA MET A 327 -15.32 3.14 1.08
C MET A 327 -16.28 4.07 0.35
N ALA A 328 -17.59 3.80 0.45
CA ALA A 328 -18.63 4.67 -0.06
C ALA A 328 -19.86 4.59 0.85
N TYR A 329 -20.59 5.70 0.96
CA TYR A 329 -21.91 5.72 1.60
C TYR A 329 -22.96 5.93 0.52
N ASP A 330 -23.93 5.05 0.47
CA ASP A 330 -25.08 5.12 -0.44
C ASP A 330 -26.34 5.48 0.33
N GLY A 331 -26.79 6.73 0.15
CA GLY A 331 -28.05 7.25 0.70
C GLY A 331 -29.15 7.36 -0.35
N ARG A 332 -28.95 6.86 -1.58
CA ARG A 332 -29.92 6.96 -2.67
C ARG A 332 -31.19 6.16 -2.34
N ALA A 333 -32.33 6.63 -2.79
CA ALA A 333 -33.63 5.99 -2.56
C ALA A 333 -33.95 5.69 -1.08
N GLY A 334 -33.41 6.50 -0.14
CA GLY A 334 -33.63 6.32 1.30
C GLY A 334 -32.86 5.16 1.93
N GLN A 335 -31.89 4.59 1.22
CA GLN A 335 -30.99 3.57 1.77
C GLN A 335 -29.94 4.21 2.69
N HIS A 336 -29.36 3.40 3.57
CA HIS A 336 -28.24 3.79 4.44
C HIS A 336 -27.13 2.74 4.37
N ARG A 337 -26.64 2.48 3.15
CA ARG A 337 -25.65 1.43 2.92
C ARG A 337 -24.23 1.98 2.88
N ILE A 338 -23.36 1.40 3.68
CA ILE A 338 -21.91 1.66 3.62
C ILE A 338 -21.26 0.50 2.90
N TRP A 339 -20.46 0.82 1.88
CA TRP A 339 -19.61 -0.11 1.17
C TRP A 339 -18.16 0.02 1.64
N ALA A 340 -17.43 -1.10 1.71
CA ALA A 340 -16.01 -1.14 2.03
C ALA A 340 -15.30 -2.24 1.23
N SER A 341 -14.19 -1.89 0.58
CA SER A 341 -13.26 -2.87 0.06
C SER A 341 -12.37 -3.37 1.19
N THR A 342 -12.30 -4.67 1.39
CA THR A 342 -11.41 -5.26 2.40
C THR A 342 -10.42 -6.17 1.71
N GLN A 343 -9.14 -5.95 1.96
CA GLN A 343 -8.06 -6.76 1.43
C GLN A 343 -7.24 -7.34 2.57
N ASN A 344 -7.00 -8.63 2.52
CA ASN A 344 -6.06 -9.31 3.38
C ASN A 344 -5.28 -10.37 2.58
N TYR A 345 -4.57 -11.22 3.28
CA TYR A 345 -3.83 -12.33 2.68
C TYR A 345 -4.71 -13.29 1.83
N TRP A 346 -5.97 -13.49 2.24
CA TRP A 346 -6.90 -14.42 1.58
C TRP A 346 -7.58 -13.83 0.35
N GLY A 347 -7.35 -12.56 0.05
CA GLY A 347 -7.92 -11.91 -1.11
C GLY A 347 -8.63 -10.60 -0.80
N THR A 348 -9.35 -10.13 -1.81
CA THR A 348 -10.09 -8.87 -1.78
C THR A 348 -11.59 -9.15 -1.83
N LEU A 349 -12.32 -8.58 -0.88
CA LEU A 349 -13.77 -8.67 -0.79
C LEU A 349 -14.40 -7.28 -0.79
N LEU A 350 -15.52 -7.14 -1.45
CA LEU A 350 -16.43 -6.01 -1.29
C LEU A 350 -17.48 -6.40 -0.24
N ARG A 351 -17.65 -5.55 0.77
CA ARG A 351 -18.55 -5.75 1.89
C ARG A 351 -19.51 -4.58 2.00
N SER A 352 -20.70 -4.82 2.54
CA SER A 352 -21.69 -3.78 2.82
C SER A 352 -22.24 -3.88 4.24
N SER A 353 -22.74 -2.74 4.74
CA SER A 353 -23.44 -2.62 6.02
C SER A 353 -24.62 -1.67 5.85
N ASP A 354 -25.80 -2.09 6.30
CA ASP A 354 -27.04 -1.30 6.26
C ASP A 354 -27.41 -0.72 7.64
N ASP A 355 -26.53 -0.91 8.63
CA ASP A 355 -26.72 -0.53 10.03
C ASP A 355 -25.55 0.28 10.62
N PHE A 356 -24.85 1.02 9.75
CA PHE A 356 -23.71 1.87 10.09
C PHE A 356 -22.55 1.10 10.76
N GLY A 357 -22.27 -0.11 10.27
CA GLY A 357 -21.13 -0.91 10.70
C GLY A 357 -21.41 -1.82 11.89
N LYS A 358 -22.64 -1.93 12.39
CA LYS A 358 -22.94 -2.89 13.45
C LYS A 358 -22.85 -4.31 12.93
N SER A 359 -23.31 -4.54 11.71
CA SER A 359 -23.09 -5.79 10.97
C SER A 359 -22.56 -5.53 9.56
N TRP A 360 -21.81 -6.48 9.02
CA TRP A 360 -21.22 -6.42 7.69
C TRP A 360 -21.47 -7.73 6.95
N THR A 361 -21.74 -7.63 5.66
CA THR A 361 -21.81 -8.81 4.80
C THR A 361 -20.48 -9.56 4.79
N ASN A 362 -20.56 -10.88 4.74
CA ASN A 362 -19.39 -11.75 4.65
C ASN A 362 -19.59 -12.77 3.52
N PRO A 363 -19.44 -12.35 2.25
CA PRO A 363 -19.69 -13.22 1.12
C PRO A 363 -18.73 -14.42 1.13
N GLN A 364 -19.25 -15.61 0.91
CA GLN A 364 -18.45 -16.86 0.82
C GLN A 364 -17.52 -16.87 -0.39
N GLN A 365 -17.89 -16.16 -1.45
CA GLN A 365 -17.10 -15.95 -2.64
C GLN A 365 -17.00 -14.45 -2.92
N ALA A 366 -15.85 -14.00 -3.47
CA ALA A 366 -15.69 -12.62 -3.88
C ALA A 366 -16.77 -12.23 -4.90
N PRO A 367 -17.62 -11.23 -4.61
CA PRO A 367 -18.66 -10.80 -5.55
C PRO A 367 -18.06 -10.27 -6.86
N ILE A 368 -16.92 -9.57 -6.76
CA ILE A 368 -16.16 -9.08 -7.91
C ILE A 368 -15.05 -10.07 -8.22
N ARG A 369 -15.07 -10.64 -9.41
CA ARG A 369 -14.04 -11.58 -9.90
C ARG A 369 -13.94 -11.49 -11.43
N PHE A 370 -12.72 -11.63 -11.92
CA PHE A 370 -12.50 -11.70 -13.36
C PHE A 370 -13.09 -13.00 -13.92
N PRO A 371 -13.70 -12.97 -15.10
CA PRO A 371 -14.10 -14.16 -15.83
C PRO A 371 -12.90 -15.07 -16.11
N SER A 372 -13.10 -16.39 -16.11
CA SER A 372 -12.03 -17.39 -16.27
C SER A 372 -11.26 -17.29 -17.59
N ASP A 373 -11.93 -16.79 -18.64
CA ASP A 373 -11.32 -16.57 -19.97
C ASP A 373 -10.27 -15.46 -19.99
N THR A 374 -10.22 -14.61 -18.96
CA THR A 374 -9.28 -13.50 -18.88
C THR A 374 -7.89 -13.91 -18.37
N GLY A 375 -7.77 -15.03 -17.65
CA GLY A 375 -6.53 -15.45 -16.98
C GLY A 375 -6.03 -14.49 -15.89
N VAL A 376 -6.88 -13.55 -15.41
CA VAL A 376 -6.52 -12.50 -14.47
C VAL A 376 -7.20 -12.73 -13.13
N SER A 377 -6.50 -12.42 -12.03
CA SER A 377 -7.03 -12.49 -10.67
C SER A 377 -7.14 -11.10 -10.04
N LEU A 378 -8.21 -10.87 -9.27
CA LEU A 378 -8.43 -9.63 -8.53
C LEU A 378 -7.39 -9.48 -7.41
N LYS A 379 -6.67 -8.35 -7.41
CA LYS A 379 -5.73 -8.01 -6.34
C LYS A 379 -6.34 -7.03 -5.34
N ASN A 380 -6.96 -5.96 -5.85
CA ASN A 380 -7.48 -4.90 -4.99
C ASN A 380 -8.67 -4.18 -5.65
N ILE A 381 -9.54 -3.59 -4.81
CA ILE A 381 -10.59 -2.65 -5.23
C ILE A 381 -10.14 -1.26 -4.77
N TRP A 382 -9.85 -0.39 -5.73
CA TRP A 382 -9.30 0.94 -5.48
C TRP A 382 -10.35 2.02 -5.37
N GLN A 383 -11.49 1.85 -6.04
CA GLN A 383 -12.60 2.80 -5.94
C GLN A 383 -13.95 2.09 -6.03
N ILE A 384 -14.90 2.59 -5.26
CA ILE A 384 -16.32 2.29 -5.33
C ILE A 384 -17.02 3.58 -5.71
N ALA A 385 -17.67 3.60 -6.89
CA ALA A 385 -18.43 4.74 -7.37
C ALA A 385 -19.92 4.37 -7.42
N LEU A 386 -20.75 5.24 -6.85
CA LEU A 386 -22.19 5.10 -6.92
C LEU A 386 -22.67 5.49 -8.33
N GLY A 387 -23.67 4.79 -8.85
CA GLY A 387 -24.39 5.20 -10.04
C GLY A 387 -25.14 6.53 -9.83
N ARG A 388 -25.90 6.95 -10.84
CA ARG A 388 -26.67 8.19 -10.77
C ARG A 388 -27.84 8.08 -9.77
N PRO A 389 -28.37 9.19 -9.28
CA PRO A 389 -29.52 9.18 -8.35
C PRO A 389 -30.73 8.41 -8.89
N GLU A 390 -30.94 8.47 -10.20
CA GLU A 390 -32.06 7.78 -10.90
C GLU A 390 -31.82 6.27 -11.06
N GLN A 391 -30.61 5.80 -10.79
CA GLN A 391 -30.18 4.40 -10.91
C GLN A 391 -29.64 3.88 -9.56
N PRO A 392 -30.48 3.74 -8.52
CA PRO A 392 -30.02 3.44 -7.17
C PRO A 392 -29.33 2.07 -7.05
N ASN A 393 -29.61 1.15 -7.95
CA ASN A 393 -29.02 -0.20 -7.96
C ASN A 393 -27.70 -0.28 -8.73
N VAL A 394 -27.30 0.78 -9.43
CA VAL A 394 -26.07 0.79 -10.23
C VAL A 394 -24.89 1.25 -9.38
N LEU A 395 -23.81 0.48 -9.41
CA LEU A 395 -22.51 0.84 -8.84
C LEU A 395 -21.40 0.42 -9.80
N TYR A 396 -20.25 1.03 -9.61
CA TYR A 396 -19.02 0.71 -10.35
C TYR A 396 -17.86 0.47 -9.37
N CYS A 397 -16.98 -0.47 -9.73
CA CYS A 397 -15.73 -0.70 -9.00
C CYS A 397 -14.52 -0.63 -9.93
N GLY A 398 -13.57 0.21 -9.57
CA GLY A 398 -12.25 0.27 -10.20
C GLY A 398 -11.28 -0.63 -9.44
N VAL A 399 -10.59 -1.51 -10.16
CA VAL A 399 -9.80 -2.58 -9.55
C VAL A 399 -8.34 -2.62 -10.02
N GLU A 400 -7.58 -3.47 -9.40
CA GLU A 400 -6.24 -3.91 -9.80
C GLU A 400 -6.25 -5.44 -10.02
N PRO A 401 -5.67 -5.94 -11.13
CA PRO A 401 -5.18 -5.21 -12.30
C PRO A 401 -6.26 -4.39 -12.99
N ALA A 402 -5.87 -3.26 -13.62
CA ALA A 402 -6.79 -2.24 -14.09
C ALA A 402 -7.95 -2.80 -14.91
N ALA A 403 -9.15 -2.66 -14.37
CA ALA A 403 -10.43 -2.99 -14.99
C ALA A 403 -11.56 -2.24 -14.28
N LEU A 404 -12.67 -2.10 -14.97
CA LEU A 404 -13.91 -1.56 -14.46
C LEU A 404 -14.93 -2.68 -14.34
N PHE A 405 -15.57 -2.78 -13.18
CA PHE A 405 -16.72 -3.66 -12.95
C PHE A 405 -17.96 -2.81 -12.67
N GLU A 406 -19.10 -3.31 -13.09
CA GLU A 406 -20.40 -2.69 -12.85
C GLU A 406 -21.40 -3.70 -12.28
N THR A 407 -22.38 -3.19 -11.55
CA THR A 407 -23.57 -3.90 -11.11
C THR A 407 -24.81 -3.07 -11.43
N SER A 408 -25.92 -3.73 -11.69
CA SER A 408 -27.27 -3.13 -11.86
C SER A 408 -28.28 -3.65 -10.83
N ASP A 409 -27.86 -4.49 -9.90
CA ASP A 409 -28.69 -5.18 -8.89
C ASP A 409 -28.25 -4.90 -7.46
N ALA A 410 -27.78 -3.69 -7.19
CA ALA A 410 -27.31 -3.23 -5.88
C ALA A 410 -26.16 -4.08 -5.30
N GLY A 411 -25.31 -4.63 -6.16
CA GLY A 411 -24.07 -5.32 -5.77
C GLY A 411 -24.19 -6.83 -5.57
N GLU A 412 -25.34 -7.42 -5.91
CA GLU A 412 -25.52 -8.87 -5.85
C GLU A 412 -24.67 -9.59 -6.91
N THR A 413 -24.70 -9.08 -8.15
CA THR A 413 -23.84 -9.57 -9.22
C THR A 413 -23.00 -8.46 -9.86
N TRP A 414 -21.83 -8.80 -10.36
CA TRP A 414 -20.89 -7.87 -10.97
C TRP A 414 -20.42 -8.36 -12.34
N SER A 415 -20.43 -7.46 -13.30
CA SER A 415 -19.99 -7.71 -14.66
C SER A 415 -18.75 -6.90 -15.01
N LEU A 416 -17.81 -7.52 -15.72
CA LEU A 416 -16.62 -6.85 -16.25
C LEU A 416 -17.02 -5.99 -17.45
N VAL A 417 -16.70 -4.70 -17.44
CA VAL A 417 -16.90 -3.79 -18.58
C VAL A 417 -15.89 -4.11 -19.68
N ARG A 418 -16.33 -4.97 -20.60
CA ARG A 418 -15.47 -5.52 -21.67
C ARG A 418 -14.92 -4.44 -22.60
N GLY A 419 -15.68 -3.40 -22.93
CA GLY A 419 -15.22 -2.32 -23.82
C GLY A 419 -13.91 -1.66 -23.35
N LEU A 420 -13.70 -1.55 -22.03
CA LEU A 420 -12.44 -1.07 -21.47
C LEU A 420 -11.41 -2.19 -21.30
N PHE A 421 -11.84 -3.38 -20.87
CA PHE A 421 -10.93 -4.49 -20.60
C PHE A 421 -10.28 -5.01 -21.88
N ASP A 422 -11.02 -5.08 -22.97
CA ASP A 422 -10.55 -5.56 -24.28
C ASP A 422 -9.99 -4.42 -25.16
N HIS A 423 -9.79 -3.21 -24.58
CA HIS A 423 -9.24 -2.07 -25.31
C HIS A 423 -7.83 -2.37 -25.87
N PRO A 424 -7.52 -2.01 -27.13
CA PRO A 424 -6.23 -2.30 -27.78
C PRO A 424 -5.00 -1.74 -27.04
N HIS A 425 -5.16 -0.69 -26.25
CA HIS A 425 -4.06 -0.11 -25.46
C HIS A 425 -3.73 -0.93 -24.22
N ARG A 426 -4.67 -1.72 -23.68
CA ARG A 426 -4.53 -2.39 -22.38
C ARG A 426 -3.28 -3.28 -22.26
N PRO A 427 -2.89 -4.10 -23.26
CA PRO A 427 -1.66 -4.90 -23.19
C PRO A 427 -0.37 -4.06 -23.07
N ARG A 428 -0.45 -2.77 -23.38
CA ARG A 428 0.67 -1.83 -23.37
C ARG A 428 0.66 -0.91 -22.14
N TRP A 429 -0.36 -0.98 -21.29
CA TRP A 429 -0.35 -0.26 -20.02
C TRP A 429 0.71 -0.86 -19.09
N MET A 430 1.54 0.01 -18.52
CA MET A 430 2.61 -0.40 -17.62
C MET A 430 2.19 -0.17 -16.17
N PRO A 431 2.57 -1.05 -15.22
CA PRO A 431 2.35 -0.77 -13.81
C PRO A 431 3.26 0.37 -13.36
N GLY A 432 2.69 1.35 -12.63
CA GLY A 432 3.48 2.30 -11.84
C GLY A 432 3.93 1.69 -10.51
N ASN A 433 4.64 2.47 -9.67
CA ASN A 433 5.06 2.03 -8.33
C ASN A 433 3.90 1.61 -7.40
N GLY A 434 2.67 2.03 -7.71
CA GLY A 434 1.44 1.63 -7.00
C GLY A 434 0.66 0.50 -7.66
N GLY A 435 1.23 -0.19 -8.65
CA GLY A 435 0.54 -1.20 -9.46
C GLY A 435 -0.21 -0.63 -10.66
N LEU A 436 -0.79 -1.51 -11.46
CA LEU A 436 -1.66 -1.14 -12.58
C LEU A 436 -3.11 -1.14 -12.08
N ALA A 437 -3.61 0.02 -11.69
CA ALA A 437 -4.92 0.15 -11.05
C ALA A 437 -5.83 1.13 -11.80
N LEU A 438 -7.11 0.80 -11.90
CA LEU A 438 -8.17 1.76 -12.19
C LEU A 438 -8.67 2.32 -10.85
N HIS A 439 -8.33 3.56 -10.57
CA HIS A 439 -8.53 4.17 -9.26
C HIS A 439 -9.40 5.42 -9.26
N THR A 440 -9.83 5.92 -10.43
CA THR A 440 -10.77 7.02 -10.53
C THR A 440 -11.86 6.71 -11.53
N ILE A 441 -13.11 6.88 -11.11
CA ILE A 441 -14.32 6.75 -11.89
C ILE A 441 -15.12 8.02 -11.69
N VAL A 442 -15.45 8.72 -12.77
CA VAL A 442 -16.24 9.95 -12.75
C VAL A 442 -17.38 9.82 -13.73
N LEU A 443 -18.61 9.86 -13.22
CA LEU A 443 -19.82 9.87 -14.04
C LEU A 443 -20.15 11.33 -14.41
N ASP A 444 -20.43 11.56 -15.69
CA ASP A 444 -20.89 12.87 -16.15
C ASP A 444 -22.33 13.11 -15.68
N PRO A 445 -22.61 14.18 -14.89
CA PRO A 445 -23.97 14.42 -14.39
C PRO A 445 -24.95 14.90 -15.45
N ALA A 446 -24.47 15.43 -16.60
CA ALA A 446 -25.30 15.95 -17.67
C ALA A 446 -25.53 14.93 -18.81
N ASP A 447 -24.70 13.90 -18.91
CA ASP A 447 -24.78 12.90 -19.98
C ASP A 447 -24.69 11.49 -19.39
N SER A 448 -25.83 10.76 -19.45
CA SER A 448 -25.93 9.43 -18.84
C SER A 448 -25.03 8.37 -19.52
N GLN A 449 -24.58 8.60 -20.71
CA GLN A 449 -23.72 7.70 -21.47
C GLN A 449 -22.23 8.02 -21.27
N ARG A 450 -21.91 9.19 -20.67
CA ARG A 450 -20.52 9.64 -20.51
C ARG A 450 -19.95 9.31 -19.16
N MET A 451 -18.76 8.74 -19.18
CA MET A 451 -17.99 8.39 -18.00
C MET A 451 -16.49 8.55 -18.27
N TYR A 452 -15.75 8.92 -17.26
CA TYR A 452 -14.29 9.04 -17.32
C TYR A 452 -13.67 8.08 -16.31
N VAL A 453 -12.55 7.46 -16.68
CA VAL A 453 -11.73 6.66 -15.78
C VAL A 453 -10.28 7.09 -15.83
N ALA A 454 -9.57 6.98 -14.71
CA ALA A 454 -8.13 7.15 -14.66
C ALA A 454 -7.45 5.86 -14.22
N ILE A 455 -6.39 5.52 -14.96
CA ILE A 455 -5.61 4.29 -14.79
C ILE A 455 -4.17 4.68 -14.49
N SER A 456 -3.59 4.12 -13.44
CA SER A 456 -2.15 4.29 -13.13
C SER A 456 -1.32 3.85 -14.32
N SER A 457 -0.52 4.78 -14.87
CA SER A 457 0.31 4.57 -16.06
C SER A 457 -0.45 4.04 -17.30
N GLY A 458 -1.77 4.28 -17.34
CA GLY A 458 -2.64 4.05 -18.50
C GLY A 458 -3.18 5.37 -19.07
N GLY A 459 -3.36 6.38 -18.20
CA GLY A 459 -3.93 7.67 -18.56
C GLY A 459 -5.43 7.77 -18.28
N VAL A 460 -6.05 8.76 -18.92
CA VAL A 460 -7.51 9.03 -18.88
C VAL A 460 -8.19 8.38 -20.06
N TYR A 461 -9.30 7.71 -19.81
CA TYR A 461 -10.19 7.19 -20.85
C TYR A 461 -11.60 7.71 -20.64
N ARG A 462 -12.30 8.00 -21.74
CA ARG A 462 -13.70 8.44 -21.78
C ARG A 462 -14.53 7.48 -22.61
N THR A 463 -15.71 7.14 -22.10
CA THR A 463 -16.81 6.55 -22.89
C THR A 463 -17.89 7.60 -23.13
N SER A 464 -18.65 7.47 -24.22
CA SER A 464 -19.84 8.26 -24.54
C SER A 464 -21.01 7.37 -24.97
N ASP A 465 -20.90 6.06 -24.71
CA ASP A 465 -21.89 5.04 -25.09
C ASP A 465 -22.13 4.04 -23.93
N GLY A 466 -22.01 4.52 -22.69
CA GLY A 466 -22.29 3.72 -21.51
C GLY A 466 -21.25 2.64 -21.20
N GLY A 467 -20.03 2.72 -21.76
CA GLY A 467 -18.96 1.76 -21.50
C GLY A 467 -18.73 0.73 -22.58
N CYS A 468 -19.49 0.80 -23.70
CA CYS A 468 -19.29 -0.11 -24.84
C CYS A 468 -17.96 0.15 -25.54
N THR A 469 -17.62 1.42 -25.76
CA THR A 469 -16.32 1.83 -26.32
C THR A 469 -15.64 2.90 -25.49
N TRP A 470 -14.32 2.97 -25.58
CA TRP A 470 -13.50 3.90 -24.79
C TRP A 470 -12.45 4.57 -25.70
N THR A 471 -12.16 5.81 -25.41
CA THR A 471 -11.15 6.60 -26.12
C THR A 471 -10.17 7.24 -25.13
N ALA A 472 -8.88 7.22 -25.46
CA ALA A 472 -7.86 7.90 -24.66
C ALA A 472 -8.04 9.43 -24.73
N GLN A 473 -7.96 10.11 -23.59
CA GLN A 473 -8.19 11.54 -23.44
C GLN A 473 -7.03 12.20 -22.72
N ASN A 474 -5.82 12.16 -23.30
CA ASN A 474 -4.59 12.56 -22.63
C ASN A 474 -3.87 13.71 -23.31
N ARG A 475 -4.48 14.36 -24.32
CA ARG A 475 -3.84 15.44 -25.06
C ARG A 475 -3.51 16.64 -24.16
N GLY A 476 -2.22 16.95 -24.05
CA GLY A 476 -1.69 18.04 -23.20
C GLY A 476 -1.17 17.57 -21.84
N ILE A 477 -1.38 16.31 -21.43
CA ILE A 477 -0.84 15.75 -20.17
C ILE A 477 0.57 15.21 -20.42
N ARG A 478 1.55 15.65 -19.63
CA ARG A 478 2.94 15.18 -19.72
C ARG A 478 3.12 13.79 -19.10
N ALA A 479 3.96 12.97 -19.73
CA ALA A 479 4.47 11.70 -19.21
C ALA A 479 6.01 11.73 -19.25
N THR A 480 6.65 12.32 -18.24
CA THR A 480 8.10 12.60 -18.23
C THR A 480 8.99 11.36 -18.22
N PHE A 481 8.44 10.21 -17.84
CA PHE A 481 9.10 8.91 -17.80
C PHE A 481 8.96 8.12 -19.12
N MET A 482 8.22 8.66 -20.11
CA MET A 482 8.08 8.06 -21.42
C MET A 482 9.03 8.71 -22.43
N PRO A 483 9.47 8.00 -23.48
CA PRO A 483 10.27 8.58 -24.57
C PRO A 483 9.57 9.77 -25.25
N ASP A 484 8.26 9.63 -25.52
CA ASP A 484 7.40 10.74 -25.91
C ASP A 484 6.85 11.42 -24.66
N LYS A 485 7.02 12.74 -24.55
CA LYS A 485 6.54 13.54 -23.42
C LYS A 485 5.02 13.75 -23.38
N TYR A 486 4.35 13.58 -24.51
CA TYR A 486 2.90 13.75 -24.67
C TYR A 486 2.27 12.59 -25.44
N PRO A 487 2.45 11.35 -24.95
CA PRO A 487 1.96 10.17 -25.66
C PRO A 487 0.42 10.12 -25.64
N GLU A 488 -0.16 9.37 -26.55
CA GLU A 488 -1.61 9.14 -26.60
C GLU A 488 -2.16 8.52 -25.31
N PHE A 489 -1.40 7.61 -24.67
CA PHE A 489 -1.71 6.97 -23.40
C PHE A 489 -0.42 6.65 -22.63
N GLY A 490 -0.56 6.24 -21.35
CA GLY A 490 0.59 5.91 -20.50
C GLY A 490 0.91 6.98 -19.45
N GLN A 491 0.14 8.07 -19.37
CA GLN A 491 0.25 9.07 -18.31
C GLN A 491 -0.05 8.44 -16.95
N CYS A 492 0.73 8.82 -15.93
CA CYS A 492 0.49 8.39 -14.56
C CYS A 492 -0.47 9.36 -13.87
N VAL A 493 -1.75 9.20 -14.17
CA VAL A 493 -2.82 10.01 -13.56
C VAL A 493 -3.05 9.56 -12.13
N HIS A 494 -3.16 10.51 -11.19
CA HIS A 494 -3.43 10.22 -9.79
C HIS A 494 -4.90 10.39 -9.43
N LYS A 495 -5.55 11.46 -9.91
CA LYS A 495 -6.97 11.72 -9.62
C LYS A 495 -7.58 12.63 -10.67
N ILE A 496 -8.86 12.38 -10.99
CA ILE A 496 -9.72 13.32 -11.75
C ILE A 496 -10.85 13.77 -10.84
N ALA A 497 -11.25 15.02 -10.98
CA ALA A 497 -12.38 15.60 -10.27
C ALA A 497 -13.23 16.44 -11.26
N LEU A 498 -14.56 16.41 -11.04
CA LEU A 498 -15.56 17.11 -11.84
C LEU A 498 -16.59 17.73 -10.90
N HIS A 499 -17.13 18.91 -11.28
CA HIS A 499 -18.22 19.57 -10.57
C HIS A 499 -19.52 19.51 -11.38
N SER A 500 -20.64 19.15 -10.72
CA SER A 500 -21.92 18.94 -11.40
C SER A 500 -22.48 20.17 -12.11
N ALA A 501 -22.20 21.37 -11.63
CA ALA A 501 -22.65 22.63 -12.25
C ALA A 501 -21.87 23.00 -13.52
N ARG A 502 -20.75 22.31 -13.81
CA ARG A 502 -19.92 22.55 -15.00
C ARG A 502 -19.29 21.24 -15.48
N PRO A 503 -20.10 20.33 -16.05
CA PRO A 503 -19.65 18.97 -16.39
C PRO A 503 -18.62 18.94 -17.52
N GLU A 504 -18.52 19.97 -18.36
CA GLU A 504 -17.46 20.07 -19.39
C GLU A 504 -16.08 20.37 -18.79
N ARG A 505 -16.01 20.85 -17.54
CA ARG A 505 -14.77 21.16 -16.85
C ARG A 505 -14.35 20.05 -15.90
N LEU A 506 -13.13 19.54 -16.13
CA LEU A 506 -12.48 18.59 -15.28
C LEU A 506 -11.16 19.13 -14.77
N PHE A 507 -10.80 18.71 -13.57
CA PHE A 507 -9.48 18.91 -12.98
C PHE A 507 -8.77 17.57 -12.80
N LEU A 508 -7.44 17.60 -12.91
CA LEU A 508 -6.64 16.37 -12.84
C LEU A 508 -5.33 16.64 -12.12
N GLN A 509 -5.01 15.77 -11.16
CA GLN A 509 -3.65 15.63 -10.61
C GLN A 509 -2.96 14.49 -11.34
N ASN A 510 -1.86 14.78 -11.99
CA ASN A 510 -0.98 13.81 -12.64
C ASN A 510 0.30 13.63 -11.82
N HIS A 511 1.12 12.67 -12.18
CA HIS A 511 2.46 12.47 -11.63
C HIS A 511 3.32 13.74 -11.75
N ARG A 512 3.24 14.42 -12.89
CA ARG A 512 3.82 15.75 -13.13
C ARG A 512 2.76 16.66 -13.71
N GLY A 513 2.40 17.68 -12.95
CA GLY A 513 1.44 18.71 -13.34
C GLY A 513 0.06 18.54 -12.70
N ILE A 514 -0.60 19.68 -12.56
CA ILE A 514 -2.02 19.82 -12.25
C ILE A 514 -2.68 20.35 -13.51
N TYR A 515 -3.73 19.72 -13.96
CA TYR A 515 -4.33 20.06 -15.25
C TYR A 515 -5.80 20.39 -15.13
N ARG A 516 -6.29 21.21 -16.07
CA ARG A 516 -7.70 21.51 -16.29
C ARG A 516 -8.06 21.25 -17.74
N SER A 517 -9.23 20.68 -17.93
CA SER A 517 -9.91 20.61 -19.22
C SER A 517 -11.22 21.39 -19.13
N ASP A 518 -11.58 22.14 -20.18
CA ASP A 518 -12.84 22.88 -20.30
C ASP A 518 -13.72 22.33 -21.45
N ASN A 519 -13.41 21.13 -21.97
CA ASN A 519 -14.05 20.50 -23.11
C ASN A 519 -14.17 18.97 -22.96
N CYS A 520 -14.66 18.51 -21.82
CA CYS A 520 -14.92 17.10 -21.58
C CYS A 520 -13.68 16.20 -21.76
N ALA A 521 -12.52 16.64 -21.25
CA ALA A 521 -11.22 15.98 -21.30
C ALA A 521 -10.56 15.89 -22.70
N GLU A 522 -11.07 16.52 -23.75
CA GLU A 522 -10.44 16.49 -25.08
C GLU A 522 -9.05 17.11 -25.09
N ASN A 523 -8.86 18.20 -24.32
CA ASN A 523 -7.57 18.84 -24.15
C ASN A 523 -7.36 19.25 -22.70
N TRP A 524 -6.10 19.18 -22.25
CA TRP A 524 -5.70 19.55 -20.91
C TRP A 524 -4.70 20.70 -20.92
N ILE A 525 -4.86 21.63 -19.98
CA ILE A 525 -4.03 22.79 -19.79
C ILE A 525 -3.34 22.66 -18.43
N ASP A 526 -2.01 22.82 -18.39
CA ASP A 526 -1.25 22.83 -17.13
C ASP A 526 -1.59 24.08 -16.32
N ILE A 527 -2.01 23.90 -15.07
CA ILE A 527 -2.41 24.94 -14.13
C ILE A 527 -1.62 24.87 -12.82
N ALA A 528 -0.47 24.20 -12.81
CA ALA A 528 0.35 24.05 -11.60
C ALA A 528 1.12 25.30 -11.19
N ASN A 529 1.05 26.40 -11.96
CA ASN A 529 1.74 27.64 -11.61
C ASN A 529 1.18 28.23 -10.29
N GLY A 530 2.05 28.44 -9.31
CA GLY A 530 1.69 28.99 -7.98
C GLY A 530 1.60 27.94 -6.86
N VAL A 531 1.82 26.64 -7.15
CA VAL A 531 2.06 25.63 -6.11
C VAL A 531 3.57 25.35 -5.96
N PRO A 532 4.05 24.88 -4.79
CA PRO A 532 5.47 24.66 -4.54
C PRO A 532 6.03 23.44 -5.29
N SER A 533 5.19 22.50 -5.68
CA SER A 533 5.51 21.32 -6.46
C SER A 533 4.30 20.93 -7.31
N ASP A 534 4.55 20.45 -8.52
CA ASP A 534 3.53 19.95 -9.42
C ASP A 534 3.17 18.46 -9.17
N PHE A 535 3.86 17.82 -8.20
CA PHE A 535 3.63 16.44 -7.79
C PHE A 535 2.71 16.38 -6.55
N GLY A 536 1.72 15.51 -6.60
CA GLY A 536 0.77 15.29 -5.52
C GLY A 536 -0.19 14.15 -5.85
N PHE A 537 -1.11 13.82 -4.93
CA PHE A 537 -2.05 12.72 -5.14
C PHE A 537 -3.51 13.17 -5.18
N PRO A 538 -4.05 13.91 -4.18
CA PRO A 538 -5.44 14.29 -4.17
C PRO A 538 -5.71 15.55 -5.01
N ILE A 539 -6.87 15.59 -5.64
CA ILE A 539 -7.54 16.79 -6.08
C ILE A 539 -9.01 16.68 -5.74
N VAL A 540 -9.57 17.70 -5.09
CA VAL A 540 -10.95 17.71 -4.60
C VAL A 540 -11.60 19.02 -5.02
N MET A 541 -12.83 18.94 -5.56
CA MET A 541 -13.65 20.09 -5.92
C MET A 541 -14.37 20.66 -4.70
N HIS A 542 -14.56 21.97 -4.69
CA HIS A 542 -15.51 22.59 -3.79
C HIS A 542 -16.94 22.18 -4.18
N PRO A 543 -17.82 21.80 -3.25
CA PRO A 543 -19.15 21.25 -3.59
C PRO A 543 -20.10 22.26 -4.25
N HIS A 544 -19.85 23.57 -4.08
CA HIS A 544 -20.75 24.65 -4.54
C HIS A 544 -20.10 25.63 -5.53
N ASP A 545 -18.80 25.47 -5.83
CA ASP A 545 -18.07 26.38 -6.71
C ASP A 545 -17.25 25.58 -7.74
N PRO A 546 -17.65 25.56 -9.03
CA PRO A 546 -16.98 24.80 -10.08
C PRO A 546 -15.59 25.36 -10.47
N ASP A 547 -15.23 26.55 -10.01
CA ASP A 547 -13.93 27.15 -10.24
C ASP A 547 -12.97 26.96 -9.06
N CYS A 548 -13.45 26.32 -7.97
CA CYS A 548 -12.70 26.11 -6.75
C CYS A 548 -12.29 24.64 -6.59
N ALA A 549 -10.97 24.40 -6.47
CA ALA A 549 -10.39 23.09 -6.24
C ALA A 549 -9.28 23.15 -5.19
N TYR A 550 -8.99 21.98 -4.59
CA TYR A 550 -7.99 21.80 -3.53
C TYR A 550 -7.01 20.70 -3.88
N VAL A 551 -5.72 20.93 -3.60
CA VAL A 551 -4.64 19.95 -3.78
C VAL A 551 -3.72 19.96 -2.56
N VAL A 552 -2.97 18.87 -2.38
CA VAL A 552 -1.91 18.73 -1.37
C VAL A 552 -0.62 18.34 -2.09
N PRO A 553 0.22 19.30 -2.49
CA PRO A 553 1.50 19.02 -3.11
C PRO A 553 2.46 18.32 -2.15
N VAL A 554 3.28 17.43 -2.69
CA VAL A 554 4.42 16.81 -2.02
C VAL A 554 5.69 17.11 -2.80
N GLU A 555 6.84 17.03 -2.15
CA GLU A 555 8.10 17.58 -2.64
C GLU A 555 8.56 16.94 -3.96
N SER A 556 8.60 15.61 -4.02
CA SER A 556 8.98 14.89 -5.22
C SER A 556 8.43 13.45 -5.23
N GLU A 557 8.64 12.74 -6.34
CA GLU A 557 8.32 11.33 -6.47
C GLU A 557 9.20 10.41 -5.60
N GLU A 558 10.42 10.83 -5.29
CA GLU A 558 11.37 10.12 -4.44
C GLU A 558 11.10 10.43 -2.98
N PHE A 559 10.90 11.71 -2.66
CA PHE A 559 10.61 12.18 -1.31
C PHE A 559 9.14 12.65 -1.20
N ARG A 560 8.24 11.70 -1.05
CA ARG A 560 6.77 11.92 -1.07
C ARG A 560 6.25 12.53 0.23
N CYS A 561 6.84 13.63 0.66
CA CYS A 561 6.47 14.34 1.88
C CYS A 561 6.09 15.78 1.58
N SER A 562 5.43 16.43 2.53
CA SER A 562 5.05 17.84 2.43
C SER A 562 6.24 18.72 2.11
N CYS A 563 6.09 19.62 1.13
CA CYS A 563 7.14 20.55 0.70
C CYS A 563 7.68 21.39 1.88
N ASP A 564 9.00 21.55 1.97
CA ASP A 564 9.70 22.27 3.05
C ASP A 564 9.42 21.72 4.47
N GLY A 565 8.93 20.50 4.62
CA GLY A 565 8.47 19.97 5.90
C GLY A 565 7.31 20.78 6.51
N ARG A 566 6.42 21.33 5.67
CA ARG A 566 5.26 22.14 6.04
C ARG A 566 4.01 21.57 5.39
N LEU A 567 3.08 21.08 6.19
CA LEU A 567 1.81 20.57 5.66
C LEU A 567 0.89 21.73 5.27
N ARG A 568 0.52 21.79 4.00
CA ARG A 568 -0.35 22.82 3.43
C ARG A 568 -1.31 22.23 2.43
N VAL A 569 -2.54 22.69 2.45
CA VAL A 569 -3.51 22.51 1.37
C VAL A 569 -3.46 23.75 0.48
N TYR A 570 -3.48 23.58 -0.82
CA TYR A 570 -3.55 24.70 -1.77
C TYR A 570 -4.93 24.75 -2.40
N ARG A 571 -5.49 25.94 -2.49
CA ARG A 571 -6.80 26.20 -3.07
C ARG A 571 -6.69 27.14 -4.27
N THR A 572 -7.41 26.83 -5.34
CA THR A 572 -7.75 27.79 -6.39
C THR A 572 -9.21 28.19 -6.25
N ARG A 573 -9.55 29.45 -6.62
CA ARG A 573 -10.92 29.99 -6.75
C ARG A 573 -11.20 30.54 -8.14
N ASN A 574 -10.26 30.35 -9.05
CA ASN A 574 -10.30 30.86 -10.42
C ASN A 574 -9.80 29.81 -11.43
N ALA A 575 -10.23 28.57 -11.17
CA ALA A 575 -9.97 27.43 -12.03
C ALA A 575 -8.48 27.20 -12.36
N GLY A 576 -7.60 27.42 -11.36
CA GLY A 576 -6.16 27.15 -11.48
C GLY A 576 -5.34 28.33 -12.01
N THR A 577 -5.92 29.52 -12.22
CA THR A 577 -5.15 30.70 -12.59
C THR A 577 -4.20 31.15 -11.48
N SER A 578 -4.60 30.93 -10.22
CA SER A 578 -3.76 31.16 -9.05
C SER A 578 -4.10 30.17 -7.93
N TRP A 579 -3.13 29.94 -7.02
CA TRP A 579 -3.25 29.05 -5.88
C TRP A 579 -2.86 29.78 -4.59
N GLU A 580 -3.63 29.57 -3.53
CA GLU A 580 -3.38 30.12 -2.20
C GLU A 580 -3.12 28.99 -1.18
N PRO A 581 -2.09 29.11 -0.32
CA PRO A 581 -1.82 28.12 0.72
C PRO A 581 -2.78 28.28 1.90
N LEU A 582 -3.34 27.16 2.37
CA LEU A 582 -4.19 27.05 3.54
C LEU A 582 -3.46 26.20 4.59
N SER A 583 -2.99 26.82 5.67
CA SER A 583 -2.11 26.14 6.62
C SER A 583 -2.43 26.38 8.10
N ARG A 584 -3.37 27.30 8.40
CA ARG A 584 -3.69 27.65 9.78
C ARG A 584 -4.24 26.46 10.56
N GLY A 585 -3.51 25.97 11.58
CA GLY A 585 -3.85 24.78 12.34
C GLY A 585 -3.20 23.48 11.84
N LEU A 586 -2.50 23.50 10.70
CA LEU A 586 -1.69 22.40 10.21
C LEU A 586 -0.24 22.51 10.72
N PRO A 587 0.50 21.39 10.88
CA PRO A 587 1.91 21.40 11.27
C PRO A 587 2.78 22.15 10.24
N GLN A 588 3.57 23.13 10.70
CA GLN A 588 4.41 23.99 9.85
C GLN A 588 5.91 23.79 10.08
N LYS A 589 6.29 22.77 10.83
CA LYS A 589 7.68 22.40 11.07
C LYS A 589 7.79 20.89 11.16
N GLN A 590 8.77 20.31 10.47
CA GLN A 590 9.06 18.87 10.48
C GLN A 590 7.82 18.00 10.18
N ALA A 591 6.95 18.46 9.31
CA ALA A 591 5.74 17.78 8.90
C ALA A 591 6.01 16.98 7.63
N TYR A 592 6.56 15.78 7.77
CA TYR A 592 6.90 14.89 6.66
C TYR A 592 5.70 13.98 6.34
N GLU A 593 4.61 14.59 5.88
CA GLU A 593 3.32 13.95 5.69
C GLU A 593 3.00 13.72 4.22
N THR A 594 2.28 12.63 3.94
CA THR A 594 1.72 12.32 2.62
C THR A 594 0.22 12.14 2.73
N VAL A 595 -0.55 12.81 1.87
CA VAL A 595 -1.98 12.60 1.68
C VAL A 595 -2.21 11.83 0.39
N LEU A 596 -2.81 10.64 0.47
CA LEU A 596 -3.07 9.80 -0.70
C LEU A 596 -4.26 10.31 -1.52
N ARG A 597 -4.41 9.81 -2.76
CA ARG A 597 -5.42 10.26 -3.75
C ARG A 597 -6.86 10.25 -3.25
N ASP A 598 -7.23 9.25 -2.48
CA ASP A 598 -8.58 9.08 -1.93
C ASP A 598 -8.67 9.43 -0.44
N ALA A 599 -7.57 9.90 0.15
CA ALA A 599 -7.51 10.30 1.55
C ALA A 599 -7.90 11.76 1.78
N MET A 600 -8.49 12.44 0.81
CA MET A 600 -9.04 13.80 0.94
C MET A 600 -10.45 13.88 0.33
N THR A 601 -11.34 14.64 0.98
CA THR A 601 -12.74 14.81 0.57
C THR A 601 -13.31 16.14 1.06
N ALA A 602 -14.42 16.58 0.46
CA ALA A 602 -15.24 17.71 0.91
C ALA A 602 -16.64 17.20 1.31
N ASP A 603 -17.31 17.92 2.20
CA ASP A 603 -18.74 17.70 2.49
C ASP A 603 -19.62 18.67 1.68
N SER A 604 -20.93 18.51 1.75
CA SER A 604 -21.93 19.31 1.03
C SER A 604 -22.51 20.49 1.84
N TYR A 605 -21.99 20.78 3.02
CA TYR A 605 -22.45 21.91 3.82
C TYR A 605 -22.00 23.24 3.23
N ASP A 606 -22.61 24.33 3.68
CA ASP A 606 -22.21 25.72 3.39
C ASP A 606 -22.02 26.45 4.74
N PRO A 607 -20.81 26.86 5.10
CA PRO A 607 -19.53 26.65 4.36
C PRO A 607 -19.09 25.19 4.29
N ALA A 608 -18.44 24.85 3.16
CA ALA A 608 -17.96 23.49 2.91
C ALA A 608 -16.88 23.05 3.90
N GLY A 609 -17.04 21.83 4.43
CA GLY A 609 -16.00 21.18 5.19
C GLY A 609 -15.03 20.43 4.30
N LEU A 610 -13.76 20.40 4.72
CA LEU A 610 -12.70 19.65 4.07
C LEU A 610 -12.07 18.69 5.07
N TYR A 611 -11.76 17.48 4.63
CA TYR A 611 -11.17 16.44 5.48
C TYR A 611 -10.07 15.72 4.74
N PHE A 612 -8.96 15.46 5.43
CA PHE A 612 -7.93 14.58 4.88
C PHE A 612 -7.21 13.77 5.96
N GLY A 613 -6.75 12.60 5.54
CA GLY A 613 -5.94 11.70 6.34
C GLY A 613 -4.54 11.54 5.77
N THR A 614 -3.55 11.33 6.66
CA THR A 614 -2.15 11.16 6.27
C THR A 614 -1.70 9.70 6.39
N ARG A 615 -0.58 9.38 5.78
CA ARG A 615 0.03 8.05 5.91
C ARG A 615 0.56 7.76 7.31
N SER A 616 0.83 8.78 8.11
CA SER A 616 1.19 8.62 9.53
C SER A 616 -0.03 8.42 10.45
N GLY A 617 -1.26 8.46 9.91
CA GLY A 617 -2.48 8.21 10.66
C GLY A 617 -3.11 9.44 11.27
N GLN A 618 -2.66 10.64 10.93
CA GLN A 618 -3.31 11.88 11.37
C GLN A 618 -4.52 12.19 10.48
N LEU A 619 -5.62 12.57 11.11
CA LEU A 619 -6.85 12.98 10.43
C LEU A 619 -7.15 14.43 10.76
N PHE A 620 -7.25 15.27 9.74
CA PHE A 620 -7.54 16.69 9.84
C PHE A 620 -8.90 17.03 9.25
N GLY A 621 -9.55 18.04 9.81
CA GLY A 621 -10.81 18.61 9.30
C GLY A 621 -10.83 20.13 9.38
N SER A 622 -11.54 20.73 8.44
CA SER A 622 -11.86 22.16 8.39
C SER A 622 -13.36 22.31 8.18
N GLN A 623 -13.98 23.31 8.81
CA GLN A 623 -15.40 23.62 8.68
C GLN A 623 -15.66 24.91 7.91
N ASP A 624 -14.59 25.55 7.42
CA ASP A 624 -14.58 26.89 6.84
C ASP A 624 -13.78 26.96 5.53
N GLU A 625 -13.98 25.95 4.67
CA GLU A 625 -13.35 25.85 3.34
C GLU A 625 -11.80 25.82 3.39
N GLY A 626 -11.24 25.24 4.46
CA GLY A 626 -9.79 25.13 4.63
C GLY A 626 -9.10 26.34 5.25
N LYS A 627 -9.83 27.40 5.66
CA LYS A 627 -9.24 28.58 6.30
C LYS A 627 -8.61 28.25 7.64
N THR A 628 -9.25 27.35 8.42
CA THR A 628 -8.72 26.82 9.69
C THR A 628 -8.86 25.31 9.76
N TRP A 629 -7.87 24.65 10.32
CA TRP A 629 -7.80 23.18 10.43
C TRP A 629 -7.74 22.75 11.89
N ILE A 630 -8.43 21.68 12.21
CA ILE A 630 -8.34 20.97 13.49
C ILE A 630 -7.83 19.55 13.25
N LYS A 631 -7.05 19.02 14.17
CA LYS A 631 -6.69 17.62 14.19
C LYS A 631 -7.82 16.85 14.86
N ILE A 632 -8.53 16.01 14.09
CA ILE A 632 -9.64 15.17 14.57
C ILE A 632 -9.09 13.95 15.31
N HIS A 633 -8.03 13.35 14.76
CA HIS A 633 -7.34 12.20 15.35
C HIS A 633 -5.86 12.19 14.96
N ASP A 634 -4.98 11.62 15.77
CA ASP A 634 -3.53 11.69 15.56
C ASP A 634 -2.80 10.34 15.46
N SER A 635 -3.50 9.21 15.63
CA SER A 635 -2.88 7.89 15.78
C SER A 635 -3.68 6.75 15.15
N LEU A 636 -4.41 7.02 14.06
CA LEU A 636 -4.99 5.95 13.26
C LEU A 636 -3.89 5.20 12.49
N PRO A 637 -4.10 3.95 12.05
CA PRO A 637 -3.23 3.34 11.08
C PRO A 637 -3.16 4.18 9.79
N SER A 638 -2.14 3.96 8.95
CA SER A 638 -1.95 4.70 7.69
C SER A 638 -3.25 4.82 6.90
N ILE A 639 -3.71 6.06 6.67
CA ILE A 639 -5.02 6.34 6.07
C ILE A 639 -4.92 6.23 4.54
N ALA A 640 -5.79 5.41 3.97
CA ALA A 640 -5.86 5.15 2.53
C ALA A 640 -7.01 5.91 1.85
N CYS A 641 -8.16 6.02 2.51
CA CYS A 641 -9.29 6.79 1.98
C CYS A 641 -10.09 7.49 3.09
N VAL A 642 -10.71 8.61 2.74
CA VAL A 642 -11.64 9.38 3.58
C VAL A 642 -12.85 9.73 2.73
N ARG A 643 -14.07 9.48 3.24
CA ARG A 643 -15.32 9.84 2.59
C ARG A 643 -16.26 10.49 3.59
N THR A 644 -17.06 11.42 3.12
CA THR A 644 -18.10 12.09 3.90
C THR A 644 -19.47 11.50 3.63
N ALA A 645 -20.33 11.50 4.65
CA ALA A 645 -21.75 11.19 4.50
C ALA A 645 -22.58 12.08 5.44
N VAL A 646 -23.65 12.66 4.92
CA VAL A 646 -24.68 13.34 5.70
C VAL A 646 -25.87 12.39 5.80
N ILE A 647 -26.30 12.10 7.02
CA ILE A 647 -27.39 11.18 7.26
C ILE A 647 -28.71 11.95 7.19
N ASP A 648 -29.32 11.92 6.03
CA ASP A 648 -30.56 12.62 5.74
C ASP A 648 -31.76 11.65 5.74
N ASP A 649 -33.01 12.19 5.81
CA ASP A 649 -34.25 11.39 5.80
C ASP A 649 -34.83 11.17 4.40
N GLY A 650 -34.00 11.34 3.35
CA GLY A 650 -34.46 11.21 1.96
C GLY A 650 -35.16 12.45 1.40
N SER A 651 -35.18 13.57 2.14
CA SER A 651 -35.62 14.85 1.57
C SER A 651 -34.52 15.42 0.70
N ILE A 652 -34.75 15.45 -0.59
CA ILE A 652 -33.88 16.11 -1.59
C ILE A 652 -33.80 17.60 -1.21
N MET A 653 -32.66 18.07 -0.73
CA MET A 653 -32.42 19.51 -0.65
C MET A 653 -32.47 20.08 -2.07
N PRO A 654 -33.35 21.03 -2.38
CA PRO A 654 -33.42 21.60 -3.71
C PRO A 654 -32.06 22.26 -4.03
N VAL A 655 -31.46 21.84 -5.12
CA VAL A 655 -30.33 22.54 -5.72
C VAL A 655 -30.80 23.97 -5.97
N ARG A 656 -30.29 24.92 -5.21
CA ARG A 656 -30.59 26.35 -5.41
C ARG A 656 -30.15 26.70 -6.81
N ALA A 657 -31.10 27.06 -7.67
CA ALA A 657 -30.81 27.50 -9.01
C ALA A 657 -29.76 28.63 -8.99
N PRO A 658 -28.85 28.68 -9.95
CA PRO A 658 -27.85 29.74 -10.04
C PRO A 658 -28.54 31.08 -10.00
N LYS A 659 -28.10 32.01 -9.14
CA LYS A 659 -28.55 33.41 -9.20
C LYS A 659 -28.19 33.92 -10.58
N GLU A 660 -29.22 34.18 -11.39
CA GLU A 660 -29.07 34.87 -12.66
C GLU A 660 -28.25 36.14 -12.43
N SER A 661 -27.12 36.24 -13.08
CA SER A 661 -26.33 37.47 -13.12
C SER A 661 -27.16 38.53 -13.84
N ARG A 662 -27.62 39.55 -13.11
CA ARG A 662 -28.25 40.69 -13.72
C ARG A 662 -27.32 41.27 -14.76
N PRO A 663 -27.79 41.54 -16.00
CA PRO A 663 -26.98 42.20 -17.02
C PRO A 663 -26.68 43.61 -16.56
N SER A 664 -25.40 44.02 -16.59
CA SER A 664 -24.96 45.35 -16.38
C SER A 664 -25.49 46.24 -17.53
N SER A 665 -26.49 47.08 -17.24
CA SER A 665 -26.97 48.10 -18.17
C SER A 665 -25.90 49.18 -18.31
N SER A 666 -25.18 49.17 -19.44
CA SER A 666 -24.40 50.31 -19.91
C SER A 666 -25.37 51.40 -20.43
N ALA A 667 -25.61 52.40 -19.60
CA ALA A 667 -26.35 53.61 -20.03
C ALA A 667 -25.37 54.62 -20.64
N SER A 668 -25.53 54.85 -21.94
CA SER A 668 -24.95 55.93 -22.68
C SER A 668 -25.47 57.29 -22.16
N LYS A 669 -24.58 58.20 -21.76
CA LYS A 669 -24.89 59.61 -21.48
C LYS A 669 -24.97 60.37 -22.79
N SER A 670 -26.16 60.85 -23.12
CA SER A 670 -26.33 62.05 -24.04
C SER A 670 -26.75 63.27 -23.22
N ALA A 671 -26.06 64.34 -23.48
CA ALA A 671 -26.21 65.66 -22.84
C ALA A 671 -27.47 66.35 -23.29
N SER A 672 -28.19 67.05 -22.39
CA SER A 672 -28.88 68.35 -22.73
C SER A 672 -29.06 69.13 -21.46
N ALA A 673 -28.83 70.45 -21.68
CA ALA A 673 -28.75 71.50 -20.69
C ALA A 673 -30.16 72.02 -20.23
N SER A 674 -30.23 72.64 -19.07
CA SER A 674 -30.62 73.96 -18.74
C SER A 674 -31.59 74.10 -17.53
N LYS A 675 -31.21 75.09 -16.74
CA LYS A 675 -31.99 76.08 -15.95
C LYS A 675 -32.38 75.79 -14.50
N SER A 676 -31.60 76.40 -13.59
CA SER A 676 -31.94 77.46 -12.64
C SER A 676 -33.10 77.30 -11.66
N SER A 677 -32.83 77.40 -10.37
CA SER A 677 -33.12 78.47 -9.44
C SER A 677 -32.95 78.09 -7.97
N SER A 678 -32.05 78.75 -7.32
CA SER A 678 -32.13 79.59 -6.11
C SER A 678 -33.05 79.11 -4.94
N ARG A 679 -32.47 79.05 -3.80
CA ARG A 679 -32.67 79.66 -2.47
C ARG A 679 -32.23 78.73 -1.34
N GLN A 680 -31.17 79.02 -0.65
CA GLN A 680 -30.89 79.98 0.45
C GLN A 680 -31.38 79.47 1.83
N LYS A 681 -30.38 79.36 2.73
CA LYS A 681 -30.38 79.55 4.18
C LYS A 681 -30.90 78.42 5.04
N SER A 682 -30.32 77.98 6.21
CA SER A 682 -29.42 78.66 7.15
C SER A 682 -28.90 77.71 8.18
N ARG A 683 -27.65 77.85 8.59
CA ARG A 683 -27.05 77.92 9.93
C ARG A 683 -27.77 77.27 11.14
N ARG A 684 -27.10 76.37 11.89
CA ARG A 684 -26.55 76.64 13.24
C ARG A 684 -25.95 75.33 13.78
N THR A 685 -24.63 75.24 14.03
CA THR A 685 -23.88 75.35 15.27
C THR A 685 -24.60 74.79 16.52
N THR A 686 -24.01 73.80 17.22
CA THR A 686 -23.07 73.89 18.34
C THR A 686 -22.92 72.54 19.02
N ARG A 687 -21.68 72.18 19.29
CA ARG A 687 -21.02 71.70 20.54
C ARG A 687 -21.75 70.67 21.41
N ARG A 688 -21.20 69.47 21.64
CA ARG A 688 -20.18 69.09 22.62
C ARG A 688 -19.64 67.70 22.27
#